data_e373002347ef3241de70b55d916375d4
#
_entry.id   e373002347ef3241de70b55d916375d4
#
_cell.length_a   1.000
_cell.length_b   1.000
_cell.length_c   1.000
_cell.angle_alpha   90.00
_cell.angle_beta   90.00
_cell.angle_gamma   90.00
#
_symmetry.space_group_name_H-M   'P 1'
#
loop_
_entity.id
_entity.type
_entity.pdbx_description
1 polymer ?
#
loop_
_entity_poly.entity_id
_entity_poly.type
_entity_poly.pdbx_seq_one_letter_code
_entity_poly.pdbx_strand_id
1 'polypeptide(L)'
;MKHPLLALSLVFLSAEPSFGHGGSYTGPPFRPPDGGRPGGGGGAGPAGGGPAGPSTPGPSGPGGPAGVGPTTPGPSGAPKNPFPITPVKDELPDPTRWQLWWHYNHDAFLDLRARIQALATTSPENLATLERRKLQERLAPELMKLFEAGDRETILRQMVLALARLAKVESLRVPLDRVTSLYLGRDFPNLQEGALLALGIGGDVASIESLRHVLMDDEAGRGLLAQPRAVPTRMRVFAAYALGLLGRRSPSEDSRRHVVHALLFALGKEGALERELRVACALSLGLVSIGPCGTPEVAQDPARQIEELHLCGGVQTEYLLGIASDPKLDAWFRGHAAAALGRLAVSAGPGYPAADDHPAILSRDEIVRALIQLAQGSRATPPVLQGCLLGLGVVVDADGDEADVRARGFLQESIKRDGPMAQRFALIALASALARPGPGPESDAAWKEGASQLLREFARAKGGWLAWNALALAVAGHGRLAHKLDYPQSIADALRSRLSEAQKIDEAAACALAIAVLRFSNEETAAALQKAFQKQASPAYRLCGALALGQLGVNEAQGMLEKALDAPGAALESVIAASLGLRLLGDADVVPDLVKRLAETDPKKTEDALAIVNALAFLQDPAAGVPLLEIVADKNRDEEVRAAIVWCLGLLADPDVPDWTATYANGIDYNYLPWTLNSPLGDGRGLLDWR
;
A
#
# COMPACT_ATOMS: atom_id res chain seq x y z
N MET A 1 -18.11 10.23 -0.72
CA MET A 1 -18.17 9.13 0.27
C MET A 1 -16.74 8.88 0.73
N LYS A 2 -16.42 9.22 1.98
CA LYS A 2 -15.10 8.92 2.57
C LYS A 2 -15.14 7.44 2.96
N HIS A 3 -14.34 6.60 2.32
CA HIS A 3 -14.30 5.17 2.61
C HIS A 3 -13.76 4.92 4.02
N PRO A 4 -14.47 4.17 4.86
CA PRO A 4 -14.01 3.85 6.21
C PRO A 4 -12.74 2.99 6.24
N LEU A 5 -12.43 2.31 5.14
CA LEU A 5 -11.21 1.51 4.98
C LEU A 5 -9.93 2.36 4.92
N LEU A 6 -10.05 3.64 4.59
CA LEU A 6 -8.98 4.64 4.72
C LEU A 6 -8.75 5.10 6.17
N ALA A 7 -9.66 4.80 7.10
CA ALA A 7 -9.58 5.34 8.45
C ALA A 7 -8.26 5.00 9.13
N LEU A 8 -7.70 3.82 8.93
CA LEU A 8 -6.40 3.49 9.52
C LEU A 8 -5.22 4.10 8.76
N SER A 9 -5.36 4.27 7.45
CA SER A 9 -4.42 5.04 6.65
C SER A 9 -4.45 6.51 7.03
N LEU A 10 -5.64 7.05 7.26
CA LEU A 10 -5.89 8.43 7.67
C LEU A 10 -5.59 8.68 9.16
N VAL A 11 -5.61 7.66 10.02
CA VAL A 11 -5.19 7.77 11.43
C VAL A 11 -3.80 8.37 11.54
N PHE A 12 -2.93 8.01 10.62
CA PHE A 12 -1.59 8.59 10.57
C PHE A 12 -1.52 9.91 9.78
N LEU A 13 -2.55 10.27 9.01
CA LEU A 13 -2.56 11.45 8.16
C LEU A 13 -3.36 12.62 8.73
N SER A 14 -4.35 12.39 9.59
CA SER A 14 -5.23 13.45 10.12
C SER A 14 -4.85 13.88 11.55
N ALA A 15 -4.06 14.92 11.67
CA ALA A 15 -3.81 15.61 12.95
C ALA A 15 -4.75 16.82 13.18
N GLU A 16 -5.80 16.99 12.37
CA GLU A 16 -6.81 18.03 12.56
C GLU A 16 -8.23 17.49 12.38
N PRO A 17 -9.19 17.91 13.23
CA PRO A 17 -10.57 17.44 13.15
C PRO A 17 -11.27 18.07 11.95
N SER A 18 -11.51 17.30 10.88
CA SER A 18 -12.40 17.72 9.81
C SER A 18 -13.74 17.01 9.93
N PHE A 19 -14.73 17.72 10.42
CA PHE A 19 -16.15 17.32 10.27
C PHE A 19 -16.53 17.42 8.79
N GLY A 20 -16.88 16.30 8.16
CA GLY A 20 -17.29 16.25 6.76
C GLY A 20 -18.61 15.53 6.59
N HIS A 21 -19.67 16.28 6.26
CA HIS A 21 -20.95 15.72 5.84
C HIS A 21 -20.90 15.23 4.39
N GLY A 22 -21.59 14.11 4.14
CA GLY A 22 -21.66 13.45 2.85
C GLY A 22 -22.23 14.31 1.73
N GLY A 23 -21.59 14.24 0.57
CA GLY A 23 -22.06 14.74 -0.70
C GLY A 23 -21.28 14.07 -1.81
N SER A 24 -21.96 13.42 -2.74
CA SER A 24 -21.36 12.88 -3.95
C SER A 24 -20.81 14.04 -4.80
N TYR A 25 -19.50 14.11 -4.95
CA TYR A 25 -18.84 15.13 -5.76
C TYR A 25 -18.36 14.49 -7.07
N THR A 26 -18.97 14.92 -8.17
CA THR A 26 -18.45 14.72 -9.52
C THR A 26 -17.67 15.97 -9.91
N GLY A 27 -16.41 16.06 -9.43
CA GLY A 27 -15.50 17.12 -9.86
C GLY A 27 -14.68 16.70 -11.09
N PRO A 28 -14.12 17.65 -11.84
CA PRO A 28 -13.26 17.32 -12.97
C PRO A 28 -12.01 16.60 -12.48
N PRO A 29 -11.42 15.71 -13.32
CA PRO A 29 -10.25 14.94 -12.94
C PRO A 29 -9.08 15.86 -12.59
N PHE A 30 -8.45 15.60 -11.48
CA PHE A 30 -7.22 16.28 -11.03
C PHE A 30 -6.14 16.13 -12.10
N ARG A 31 -5.60 17.24 -12.59
CA ARG A 31 -4.33 17.25 -13.32
C ARG A 31 -3.20 17.27 -12.29
N PRO A 32 -2.30 16.28 -12.29
CA PRO A 32 -1.06 16.41 -11.52
C PRO A 32 -0.33 17.68 -11.98
N PRO A 33 0.42 18.37 -11.11
CA PRO A 33 1.22 19.52 -11.51
C PRO A 33 2.10 19.11 -12.69
N ASP A 34 1.95 19.83 -13.81
CA ASP A 34 2.72 19.60 -15.02
C ASP A 34 4.21 19.65 -14.64
N GLY A 35 4.88 18.53 -14.66
CA GLY A 35 6.33 18.47 -14.71
C GLY A 35 6.75 19.23 -15.96
N GLY A 36 7.43 20.38 -15.77
CA GLY A 36 7.70 21.40 -16.74
C GLY A 36 7.99 20.84 -18.15
N ARG A 37 7.22 21.27 -19.12
CA ARG A 37 7.55 21.05 -20.53
C ARG A 37 8.93 21.64 -20.81
N PRO A 38 9.85 20.94 -21.41
CA PRO A 38 11.05 21.53 -21.98
C PRO A 38 10.62 22.44 -23.12
N GLY A 39 10.89 23.74 -22.99
CA GLY A 39 10.67 24.72 -24.04
C GLY A 39 11.46 24.36 -25.28
N GLY A 40 10.75 24.09 -26.38
CA GLY A 40 11.33 24.01 -27.71
C GLY A 40 11.84 25.38 -28.14
N GLY A 41 13.17 25.46 -28.30
CA GLY A 41 13.80 26.62 -28.89
C GLY A 41 13.50 26.73 -30.36
N GLY A 42 13.25 27.95 -30.83
CA GLY A 42 13.12 28.26 -32.25
C GLY A 42 12.99 29.75 -32.50
N GLY A 43 14.05 30.38 -32.99
CA GLY A 43 13.99 31.50 -33.93
C GLY A 43 14.07 32.91 -33.34
N ALA A 44 15.25 33.47 -33.43
CA ALA A 44 15.53 34.91 -33.30
C ALA A 44 14.92 35.75 -34.40
N GLY A 45 14.35 36.93 -34.07
CA GLY A 45 14.03 38.01 -34.97
C GLY A 45 13.91 39.35 -34.21
N PRO A 46 14.38 40.45 -34.77
CA PRO A 46 14.86 41.59 -33.97
C PRO A 46 13.82 42.67 -33.65
N ALA A 47 14.22 43.45 -32.69
CA ALA A 47 13.69 44.61 -32.04
C ALA A 47 12.85 45.62 -32.88
N GLY A 48 11.76 46.16 -32.31
CA GLY A 48 11.07 47.35 -32.70
C GLY A 48 10.42 48.00 -31.47
N GLY A 49 11.03 49.04 -30.97
CA GLY A 49 10.50 49.84 -29.86
C GLY A 49 9.45 50.82 -30.32
N GLY A 50 8.44 51.13 -29.50
CA GLY A 50 7.49 52.19 -29.64
C GLY A 50 6.87 52.56 -28.30
N PRO A 51 6.69 53.86 -28.00
CA PRO A 51 6.49 54.40 -26.66
C PRO A 51 5.02 54.40 -26.21
N ALA A 52 4.85 54.50 -24.89
CA ALA A 52 3.60 54.60 -24.18
C ALA A 52 2.83 55.91 -24.51
N GLY A 53 1.49 55.80 -24.71
CA GLY A 53 0.56 56.91 -24.79
C GLY A 53 -0.43 56.92 -23.62
N PRO A 54 -0.90 58.06 -23.19
CA PRO A 54 -1.60 58.30 -21.94
C PRO A 54 -3.12 58.03 -22.05
N SER A 55 -3.70 57.62 -20.94
CA SER A 55 -5.12 57.46 -20.68
C SER A 55 -5.85 58.80 -20.54
N THR A 56 -6.98 58.97 -21.22
CA THR A 56 -7.95 60.04 -20.97
C THR A 56 -9.32 59.46 -20.60
N PRO A 57 -10.06 60.09 -19.63
CA PRO A 57 -11.39 59.63 -19.24
C PRO A 57 -12.48 60.25 -20.11
N GLY A 58 -13.49 59.49 -20.52
CA GLY A 58 -14.66 59.97 -21.23
C GLY A 58 -15.92 60.07 -20.36
N PRO A 59 -16.87 60.92 -20.72
CA PRO A 59 -17.88 61.43 -19.80
C PRO A 59 -19.17 60.58 -19.78
N SER A 60 -19.86 60.71 -18.63
CA SER A 60 -21.17 60.20 -18.28
C SER A 60 -22.30 60.89 -19.14
N GLY A 61 -23.24 60.07 -19.69
CA GLY A 61 -24.48 60.54 -20.34
C GLY A 61 -25.72 60.03 -19.63
N PRO A 62 -26.83 60.73 -19.70
CA PRO A 62 -27.96 60.61 -18.75
C PRO A 62 -29.03 59.58 -19.12
N GLY A 63 -29.83 59.28 -18.12
CA GLY A 63 -30.84 58.22 -18.07
C GLY A 63 -32.03 58.34 -19.03
N GLY A 64 -32.66 57.22 -19.35
CA GLY A 64 -33.95 57.07 -19.98
C GLY A 64 -34.86 56.09 -19.17
N PRO A 65 -36.17 56.22 -19.27
CA PRO A 65 -37.11 55.77 -18.28
C PRO A 65 -37.50 54.29 -18.37
N ALA A 66 -37.92 53.76 -17.20
CA ALA A 66 -38.37 52.41 -16.96
C ALA A 66 -39.59 51.96 -17.79
N GLY A 67 -39.45 50.84 -18.50
CA GLY A 67 -40.56 50.09 -19.07
C GLY A 67 -40.98 48.96 -18.15
N VAL A 68 -42.25 48.99 -17.71
CA VAL A 68 -42.87 47.95 -16.90
C VAL A 68 -43.38 46.84 -17.82
N GLY A 69 -42.75 45.67 -17.75
CA GLY A 69 -43.24 44.44 -18.37
C GLY A 69 -43.88 43.48 -17.34
N PRO A 70 -44.86 42.63 -17.71
CA PRO A 70 -45.64 41.86 -16.80
C PRO A 70 -44.87 40.70 -16.17
N THR A 71 -44.95 40.65 -14.83
CA THR A 71 -44.40 39.55 -13.98
C THR A 71 -45.25 38.29 -14.07
N THR A 72 -44.70 37.22 -14.63
CA THR A 72 -45.21 35.86 -14.44
C THR A 72 -44.65 35.30 -13.11
N PRO A 73 -45.47 34.68 -12.23
CA PRO A 73 -44.96 34.07 -11.02
C PRO A 73 -44.21 32.79 -11.33
N GLY A 74 -42.93 32.71 -11.03
CA GLY A 74 -42.17 31.50 -11.03
C GLY A 74 -42.41 30.68 -9.75
N PRO A 75 -42.27 29.36 -9.78
CA PRO A 75 -42.56 28.51 -8.62
C PRO A 75 -41.58 28.78 -7.50
N SER A 76 -42.12 29.13 -6.36
CA SER A 76 -41.46 29.33 -5.08
C SER A 76 -40.94 28.02 -4.50
N GLY A 77 -39.71 28.05 -4.00
CA GLY A 77 -39.32 27.20 -2.90
C GLY A 77 -38.31 26.12 -3.16
N ALA A 78 -37.08 26.47 -3.56
CA ALA A 78 -35.94 25.68 -3.15
C ALA A 78 -35.52 26.09 -1.73
N PRO A 79 -35.32 25.16 -0.80
CA PRO A 79 -34.89 25.51 0.54
C PRO A 79 -33.48 26.13 0.47
N LYS A 80 -33.36 27.32 1.03
CA LYS A 80 -32.08 28.00 1.21
C LYS A 80 -31.25 27.15 2.19
N ASN A 81 -30.16 26.61 1.69
CA ASN A 81 -29.18 25.90 2.49
C ASN A 81 -28.57 26.90 3.51
N PRO A 82 -28.76 26.75 4.82
CA PRO A 82 -28.40 27.79 5.79
C PRO A 82 -26.90 27.81 6.15
N PHE A 83 -26.09 26.94 5.52
CA PHE A 83 -24.65 26.92 5.77
C PHE A 83 -23.86 27.18 4.48
N PRO A 84 -22.97 28.17 4.46
CA PRO A 84 -22.03 28.28 3.36
C PRO A 84 -21.12 27.06 3.40
N ILE A 85 -21.25 26.20 2.37
CA ILE A 85 -20.29 25.13 2.14
C ILE A 85 -19.00 25.81 1.72
N THR A 86 -18.10 26.07 2.68
CA THR A 86 -16.72 26.36 2.38
C THR A 86 -16.18 25.10 1.72
N PRO A 87 -15.67 25.13 0.48
CA PRO A 87 -15.04 23.97 -0.10
C PRO A 87 -13.87 23.60 0.82
N VAL A 88 -13.94 22.45 1.46
CA VAL A 88 -12.79 21.85 2.13
C VAL A 88 -11.78 21.66 1.00
N LYS A 89 -10.66 22.34 1.08
CA LYS A 89 -9.50 22.04 0.24
C LYS A 89 -9.14 20.60 0.56
N ASP A 90 -9.45 19.68 -0.37
CA ASP A 90 -8.91 18.33 -0.34
C ASP A 90 -7.40 18.45 -0.60
N GLU A 91 -6.65 18.74 0.46
CA GLU A 91 -5.19 18.74 0.41
C GLU A 91 -4.77 17.28 0.25
N LEU A 92 -4.07 16.99 -0.83
CA LEU A 92 -3.44 15.70 -1.03
C LEU A 92 -2.56 15.37 0.19
N PRO A 93 -2.55 14.12 0.66
CA PRO A 93 -1.71 13.75 1.77
C PRO A 93 -0.25 14.13 1.49
N ASP A 94 0.39 14.82 2.43
CA ASP A 94 1.80 15.21 2.33
C ASP A 94 2.67 13.94 2.26
N PRO A 95 3.31 13.64 1.11
CA PRO A 95 4.10 12.42 0.94
C PRO A 95 5.37 12.42 1.80
N THR A 96 5.72 13.56 2.39
CA THR A 96 6.87 13.66 3.30
C THR A 96 6.57 13.18 4.72
N ARG A 97 5.30 12.87 5.02
CA ARG A 97 4.90 12.36 6.33
C ARG A 97 5.25 10.88 6.47
N TRP A 98 5.90 10.53 7.58
CA TRP A 98 6.32 9.15 7.89
C TRP A 98 5.14 8.17 8.00
N GLN A 99 3.96 8.66 8.38
CA GLN A 99 2.73 7.87 8.51
C GLN A 99 2.32 7.25 7.17
N LEU A 100 2.54 7.96 6.06
CA LEU A 100 2.22 7.44 4.73
C LEU A 100 3.13 6.26 4.37
N TRP A 101 4.43 6.36 4.64
CA TRP A 101 5.34 5.22 4.45
C TRP A 101 4.96 4.05 5.35
N TRP A 102 4.69 4.31 6.62
CA TRP A 102 4.27 3.30 7.58
C TRP A 102 3.00 2.57 7.13
N HIS A 103 2.01 3.33 6.61
CA HIS A 103 0.78 2.77 6.08
C HIS A 103 1.02 1.67 5.04
N TYR A 104 1.98 1.86 4.14
CA TYR A 104 2.27 0.87 3.09
C TYR A 104 3.18 -0.27 3.54
N ASN A 105 3.91 -0.13 4.64
CA ASN A 105 4.98 -1.05 4.98
C ASN A 105 4.84 -1.75 6.35
N HIS A 106 3.83 -1.44 7.16
CA HIS A 106 3.72 -1.90 8.55
C HIS A 106 3.57 -3.41 8.71
N ASP A 107 2.97 -4.12 7.75
CA ASP A 107 2.71 -5.56 7.86
C ASP A 107 3.99 -6.37 8.08
N ALA A 108 5.09 -5.97 7.45
CA ALA A 108 6.39 -6.64 7.57
C ALA A 108 7.02 -6.52 8.97
N PHE A 109 6.58 -5.55 9.78
CA PHE A 109 7.19 -5.25 11.08
C PHE A 109 6.32 -5.64 12.28
N LEU A 110 5.01 -5.66 12.12
CA LEU A 110 4.09 -5.87 13.24
C LEU A 110 3.80 -7.34 13.50
N ASP A 111 3.65 -8.14 12.44
CA ASP A 111 3.30 -9.56 12.53
C ASP A 111 2.12 -9.83 13.51
N LEU A 112 1.12 -8.93 13.46
CA LEU A 112 0.03 -8.89 14.46
C LEU A 112 -0.73 -10.20 14.53
N ARG A 113 -1.07 -10.77 13.36
CA ARG A 113 -1.85 -12.00 13.28
C ARG A 113 -1.17 -13.18 13.96
N ALA A 114 0.11 -13.40 13.67
CA ALA A 114 0.87 -14.48 14.30
C ALA A 114 1.00 -14.28 15.81
N ARG A 115 1.19 -13.03 16.25
CA ARG A 115 1.29 -12.70 17.68
C ARG A 115 -0.01 -12.88 18.43
N ILE A 116 -1.12 -12.38 17.91
CA ILE A 116 -2.44 -12.54 18.52
C ILE A 116 -2.79 -14.02 18.60
N GLN A 117 -2.44 -14.81 17.59
CA GLN A 117 -2.63 -16.25 17.60
C GLN A 117 -1.76 -16.95 18.64
N ALA A 118 -0.51 -16.52 18.80
CA ALA A 118 0.40 -17.07 19.82
C ALA A 118 -0.08 -16.84 21.26
N LEU A 119 -0.83 -15.75 21.50
CA LEU A 119 -1.40 -15.44 22.82
C LEU A 119 -2.63 -16.30 23.15
N ALA A 120 -3.30 -16.85 22.16
CA ALA A 120 -4.60 -17.50 22.34
C ALA A 120 -4.54 -18.89 22.95
N THR A 121 -3.35 -19.56 23.09
CA THR A 121 -3.32 -20.97 23.49
C THR A 121 -2.00 -21.45 24.08
N THR A 122 -2.09 -22.45 24.97
CA THR A 122 -1.01 -23.35 25.40
C THR A 122 -0.59 -24.36 24.30
N SER A 123 -1.35 -24.46 23.20
CA SER A 123 -1.03 -25.18 21.96
C SER A 123 -1.51 -24.34 20.76
N PRO A 124 -0.78 -23.27 20.42
CA PRO A 124 -1.29 -22.17 19.59
C PRO A 124 -1.67 -22.54 18.17
N GLU A 125 -0.86 -23.36 17.51
CA GLU A 125 -1.00 -23.61 16.08
C GLU A 125 -2.26 -24.40 15.70
N ASN A 126 -2.72 -25.29 16.56
CA ASN A 126 -3.81 -26.20 16.23
C ASN A 126 -5.20 -25.59 16.43
N LEU A 127 -5.41 -24.78 17.48
CA LEU A 127 -6.76 -24.28 17.79
C LEU A 127 -7.18 -23.13 16.88
N ALA A 128 -6.34 -22.13 16.69
CA ALA A 128 -6.64 -21.00 15.81
C ALA A 128 -6.75 -21.44 14.34
N THR A 129 -5.94 -22.41 13.92
CA THR A 129 -6.05 -23.02 12.60
C THR A 129 -7.35 -23.80 12.45
N LEU A 130 -7.74 -24.55 13.49
CA LEU A 130 -9.00 -25.28 13.49
C LEU A 130 -10.22 -24.33 13.44
N GLU A 131 -10.21 -23.26 14.22
CA GLU A 131 -11.28 -22.25 14.23
C GLU A 131 -11.39 -21.54 12.89
N ARG A 132 -10.25 -21.18 12.28
CA ARG A 132 -10.26 -20.59 10.92
C ARG A 132 -10.80 -21.57 9.90
N ARG A 133 -10.42 -22.84 9.95
CA ARG A 133 -10.96 -23.87 9.06
C ARG A 133 -12.46 -24.02 9.21
N LYS A 134 -12.97 -24.08 10.44
CA LYS A 134 -14.42 -24.11 10.72
C LYS A 134 -15.12 -22.87 10.18
N LEU A 135 -14.50 -21.69 10.34
CA LEU A 135 -15.01 -20.45 9.77
C LEU A 135 -15.04 -20.54 8.25
N GLN A 136 -13.97 -20.97 7.60
CA GLN A 136 -13.89 -21.10 6.14
C GLN A 136 -14.96 -22.04 5.60
N GLU A 137 -15.15 -23.22 6.22
CA GLU A 137 -16.15 -24.23 5.83
C GLU A 137 -17.59 -23.67 5.95
N ARG A 138 -17.86 -22.82 6.94
CA ARG A 138 -19.18 -22.17 7.12
C ARG A 138 -19.35 -20.94 6.22
N LEU A 139 -18.31 -20.16 6.07
CA LEU A 139 -18.35 -18.87 5.36
C LEU A 139 -18.55 -19.04 3.86
N ALA A 140 -17.88 -20.01 3.23
CA ALA A 140 -17.94 -20.20 1.78
C ALA A 140 -19.38 -20.43 1.28
N PRO A 141 -20.19 -21.37 1.81
CA PRO A 141 -21.56 -21.58 1.35
C PRO A 141 -22.49 -20.41 1.69
N GLU A 142 -22.32 -19.77 2.84
CA GLU A 142 -23.18 -18.64 3.22
C GLU A 142 -22.88 -17.40 2.39
N LEU A 143 -21.62 -17.09 2.09
CA LEU A 143 -21.28 -16.00 1.16
C LEU A 143 -21.80 -16.29 -0.24
N MET A 144 -21.71 -17.54 -0.72
CA MET A 144 -22.29 -17.92 -2.02
C MET A 144 -23.81 -17.72 -2.05
N LYS A 145 -24.50 -18.09 -1.00
CA LYS A 145 -25.96 -17.89 -0.88
C LYS A 145 -26.34 -16.40 -0.86
N LEU A 146 -25.60 -15.57 -0.09
CA LEU A 146 -25.81 -14.12 -0.06
C LEU A 146 -25.50 -13.49 -1.42
N PHE A 147 -24.44 -13.96 -2.08
CA PHE A 147 -24.03 -13.52 -3.39
C PHE A 147 -25.09 -13.85 -4.46
N GLU A 148 -25.66 -15.07 -4.48
CA GLU A 148 -26.72 -15.49 -5.39
C GLU A 148 -28.05 -14.76 -5.13
N ALA A 149 -28.33 -14.40 -3.89
CA ALA A 149 -29.50 -13.59 -3.54
C ALA A 149 -29.43 -12.15 -4.09
N GLY A 150 -28.24 -11.69 -4.44
CA GLY A 150 -27.98 -10.35 -4.95
C GLY A 150 -28.01 -9.29 -3.84
N ASP A 151 -27.20 -8.27 -4.04
CA ASP A 151 -27.12 -7.11 -3.13
C ASP A 151 -26.61 -5.88 -3.90
N ARG A 152 -26.29 -4.80 -3.20
CA ARG A 152 -25.70 -3.60 -3.78
C ARG A 152 -24.27 -3.86 -4.28
N GLU A 153 -23.87 -3.12 -5.31
CA GLU A 153 -22.59 -3.27 -6.02
C GLU A 153 -21.39 -3.30 -5.08
N THR A 154 -21.36 -2.41 -4.09
CA THR A 154 -20.27 -2.32 -3.11
C THR A 154 -20.14 -3.60 -2.28
N ILE A 155 -21.26 -4.17 -1.83
CA ILE A 155 -21.28 -5.40 -1.05
C ILE A 155 -20.89 -6.59 -1.93
N LEU A 156 -21.44 -6.69 -3.15
CA LEU A 156 -21.12 -7.75 -4.10
C LEU A 156 -19.65 -7.78 -4.47
N ARG A 157 -19.03 -6.61 -4.67
CA ARG A 157 -17.59 -6.53 -4.90
C ARG A 157 -16.78 -7.12 -3.74
N GLN A 158 -17.13 -6.79 -2.50
CA GLN A 158 -16.44 -7.37 -1.34
C GLN A 158 -16.70 -8.87 -1.20
N MET A 159 -17.91 -9.34 -1.55
CA MET A 159 -18.22 -10.79 -1.58
C MET A 159 -17.34 -11.53 -2.60
N VAL A 160 -17.17 -10.99 -3.80
CA VAL A 160 -16.31 -11.59 -4.83
C VAL A 160 -14.86 -11.69 -4.34
N LEU A 161 -14.34 -10.64 -3.69
CA LEU A 161 -12.98 -10.65 -3.13
C LEU A 161 -12.83 -11.63 -1.95
N ALA A 162 -13.85 -11.70 -1.06
CA ALA A 162 -13.85 -12.66 0.03
C ALA A 162 -13.91 -14.12 -0.47
N LEU A 163 -14.74 -14.39 -1.49
CA LEU A 163 -14.79 -15.70 -2.15
C LEU A 163 -13.48 -16.05 -2.84
N ALA A 164 -12.78 -15.07 -3.44
CA ALA A 164 -11.47 -15.29 -4.03
C ALA A 164 -10.41 -15.68 -2.98
N ARG A 165 -10.44 -15.07 -1.78
CA ARG A 165 -9.57 -15.50 -0.67
C ARG A 165 -9.87 -16.94 -0.24
N LEU A 166 -11.15 -17.30 -0.15
CA LEU A 166 -11.58 -18.67 0.18
C LEU A 166 -11.21 -19.68 -0.92
N ALA A 167 -11.20 -19.28 -2.19
CA ALA A 167 -10.83 -20.15 -3.31
C ALA A 167 -9.37 -20.64 -3.24
N LYS A 168 -8.49 -19.95 -2.50
CA LYS A 168 -7.13 -20.44 -2.21
C LYS A 168 -7.11 -21.71 -1.36
N VAL A 169 -8.20 -22.02 -0.69
CA VAL A 169 -8.36 -23.23 0.12
C VAL A 169 -9.00 -24.31 -0.75
N GLU A 170 -8.17 -25.16 -1.35
CA GLU A 170 -8.59 -26.15 -2.36
C GLU A 170 -9.75 -27.04 -1.89
N SER A 171 -9.78 -27.42 -0.60
CA SER A 171 -10.85 -28.25 -0.03
C SER A 171 -12.25 -27.63 -0.09
N LEU A 172 -12.36 -26.29 -0.18
CA LEU A 172 -13.65 -25.59 -0.21
C LEU A 172 -14.32 -25.59 -1.59
N ARG A 173 -13.55 -25.83 -2.65
CA ARG A 173 -14.04 -25.90 -4.05
C ARG A 173 -14.96 -24.71 -4.42
N VAL A 174 -14.57 -23.48 -4.04
CA VAL A 174 -15.31 -22.26 -4.40
C VAL A 174 -15.37 -22.15 -5.93
N PRO A 175 -16.56 -22.04 -6.56
CA PRO A 175 -16.68 -21.95 -8.01
C PRO A 175 -16.37 -20.53 -8.50
N LEU A 176 -15.09 -20.11 -8.37
CA LEU A 176 -14.67 -18.74 -8.63
C LEU A 176 -14.93 -18.33 -10.08
N ASP A 177 -14.74 -19.24 -11.05
CA ASP A 177 -15.01 -18.97 -12.46
C ASP A 177 -16.47 -18.59 -12.70
N ARG A 178 -17.41 -19.31 -12.06
CA ARG A 178 -18.84 -18.99 -12.13
C ARG A 178 -19.13 -17.62 -11.50
N VAL A 179 -18.51 -17.32 -10.34
CA VAL A 179 -18.68 -16.05 -9.63
C VAL A 179 -18.17 -14.88 -10.48
N THR A 180 -16.97 -15.00 -11.04
CA THR A 180 -16.34 -13.93 -11.82
C THR A 180 -17.01 -13.72 -13.17
N SER A 181 -17.37 -14.80 -13.89
CA SER A 181 -18.03 -14.72 -15.19
C SER A 181 -19.38 -14.02 -15.14
N LEU A 182 -20.11 -14.13 -14.02
CA LEU A 182 -21.37 -13.40 -13.84
C LEU A 182 -21.23 -11.88 -13.90
N TYR A 183 -20.04 -11.33 -13.55
CA TYR A 183 -19.81 -9.90 -13.50
C TYR A 183 -18.93 -9.38 -14.63
N LEU A 184 -18.01 -10.19 -15.16
CA LEU A 184 -17.18 -9.77 -16.28
C LEU A 184 -18.02 -9.38 -17.50
N GLY A 185 -19.08 -10.13 -17.80
CA GLY A 185 -19.99 -9.85 -18.93
C GLY A 185 -21.06 -8.78 -18.69
N ARG A 186 -21.04 -8.09 -17.53
CA ARG A 186 -22.02 -7.04 -17.19
C ARG A 186 -21.38 -5.67 -17.25
N ASP A 187 -22.15 -4.65 -17.65
CA ASP A 187 -21.68 -3.26 -17.68
C ASP A 187 -21.71 -2.59 -16.29
N PHE A 188 -20.91 -3.16 -15.35
CA PHE A 188 -20.69 -2.64 -14.01
C PHE A 188 -19.18 -2.56 -13.75
N PRO A 189 -18.52 -1.44 -14.09
CA PRO A 189 -17.06 -1.33 -14.06
C PRO A 189 -16.42 -1.76 -12.74
N ASN A 190 -16.94 -1.35 -11.59
CA ASN A 190 -16.36 -1.72 -10.29
C ASN A 190 -16.46 -3.23 -10.00
N LEU A 191 -17.51 -3.89 -10.49
CA LEU A 191 -17.66 -5.34 -10.34
C LEU A 191 -16.76 -6.09 -11.32
N GLN A 192 -16.57 -5.59 -12.54
CA GLN A 192 -15.59 -6.14 -13.50
C GLN A 192 -14.18 -6.05 -12.94
N GLU A 193 -13.79 -4.90 -12.37
CA GLU A 193 -12.50 -4.71 -11.69
C GLU A 193 -12.35 -5.71 -10.53
N GLY A 194 -13.37 -5.84 -9.68
CA GLY A 194 -13.39 -6.80 -8.59
C GLY A 194 -13.27 -8.25 -9.06
N ALA A 195 -13.92 -8.62 -10.16
CA ALA A 195 -13.84 -9.95 -10.75
C ALA A 195 -12.45 -10.24 -11.33
N LEU A 196 -11.83 -9.28 -12.04
CA LEU A 196 -10.46 -9.42 -12.54
C LEU A 196 -9.47 -9.61 -11.39
N LEU A 197 -9.60 -8.80 -10.33
CA LEU A 197 -8.75 -8.93 -9.16
C LEU A 197 -8.97 -10.25 -8.43
N ALA A 198 -10.19 -10.71 -8.33
CA ALA A 198 -10.53 -12.01 -7.73
C ALA A 198 -9.85 -13.18 -8.45
N LEU A 199 -9.77 -13.14 -9.79
CA LEU A 199 -9.00 -14.12 -10.57
C LEU A 199 -7.50 -14.05 -10.21
N GLY A 200 -6.94 -12.88 -9.95
CA GLY A 200 -5.56 -12.73 -9.48
C GLY A 200 -5.35 -13.31 -8.08
N ILE A 201 -6.31 -13.12 -7.16
CA ILE A 201 -6.21 -13.54 -5.76
C ILE A 201 -6.43 -15.05 -5.62
N GLY A 202 -7.48 -15.58 -6.21
CA GLY A 202 -7.94 -16.97 -5.99
C GLY A 202 -8.02 -17.84 -7.23
N GLY A 203 -7.80 -17.29 -8.44
CA GLY A 203 -7.90 -18.02 -9.70
C GLY A 203 -6.82 -19.09 -9.88
N ASP A 204 -7.00 -19.93 -10.83
CA ASP A 204 -6.12 -21.01 -11.24
C ASP A 204 -5.33 -20.70 -12.54
N VAL A 205 -4.68 -21.70 -13.13
CA VAL A 205 -3.91 -21.55 -14.37
C VAL A 205 -4.78 -21.10 -15.56
N ALA A 206 -6.05 -21.53 -15.62
CA ALA A 206 -6.96 -21.11 -16.70
C ALA A 206 -7.29 -19.63 -16.62
N SER A 207 -7.26 -19.05 -15.42
CA SER A 207 -7.45 -17.61 -15.20
C SER A 207 -6.36 -16.75 -15.86
N ILE A 208 -5.17 -17.29 -16.09
CA ILE A 208 -4.06 -16.58 -16.78
C ILE A 208 -4.50 -16.18 -18.18
N GLU A 209 -5.11 -17.11 -18.93
CA GLU A 209 -5.56 -16.83 -20.30
C GLU A 209 -6.66 -15.75 -20.34
N SER A 210 -7.65 -15.84 -19.45
CA SER A 210 -8.72 -14.84 -19.37
C SER A 210 -8.15 -13.43 -19.08
N LEU A 211 -7.23 -13.33 -18.12
CA LEU A 211 -6.56 -12.07 -17.76
C LEU A 211 -5.66 -11.56 -18.90
N ARG A 212 -4.94 -12.47 -19.60
CA ARG A 212 -4.13 -12.13 -20.76
C ARG A 212 -4.97 -11.53 -21.90
N HIS A 213 -6.11 -12.14 -22.22
CA HIS A 213 -7.02 -11.63 -23.24
C HIS A 213 -7.51 -10.21 -22.91
N VAL A 214 -7.88 -9.95 -21.65
CA VAL A 214 -8.27 -8.61 -21.20
C VAL A 214 -7.10 -7.63 -21.30
N LEU A 215 -5.90 -8.03 -20.85
CA LEU A 215 -4.70 -7.20 -20.93
C LEU A 215 -4.34 -6.81 -22.38
N MET A 216 -4.49 -7.76 -23.31
CA MET A 216 -4.14 -7.58 -24.73
C MET A 216 -5.17 -6.79 -25.54
N ASP A 217 -6.37 -6.55 -24.99
CA ASP A 217 -7.48 -5.96 -25.73
C ASP A 217 -7.75 -6.70 -27.06
N ASP A 218 -7.73 -8.02 -27.03
CA ASP A 218 -8.08 -8.86 -28.17
C ASP A 218 -9.59 -9.18 -28.21
N GLU A 219 -10.02 -9.92 -29.23
CA GLU A 219 -11.43 -10.24 -29.43
C GLU A 219 -12.02 -11.05 -28.25
N ALA A 220 -11.26 -11.99 -27.70
CA ALA A 220 -11.69 -12.78 -26.54
C ALA A 220 -11.82 -11.92 -25.29
N GLY A 221 -10.87 -11.02 -25.04
CA GLY A 221 -10.91 -10.08 -23.91
C GLY A 221 -12.09 -9.12 -24.00
N ARG A 222 -12.39 -8.61 -25.19
CA ARG A 222 -13.58 -7.77 -25.43
C ARG A 222 -14.87 -8.57 -25.22
N GLY A 223 -14.89 -9.81 -25.67
CA GLY A 223 -16.02 -10.72 -25.44
C GLY A 223 -16.27 -11.00 -23.96
N LEU A 224 -15.22 -11.25 -23.19
CA LEU A 224 -15.31 -11.48 -21.74
C LEU A 224 -15.94 -10.30 -20.98
N LEU A 225 -15.61 -9.06 -21.38
CA LEU A 225 -16.09 -7.84 -20.72
C LEU A 225 -17.32 -7.23 -21.42
N ALA A 226 -17.89 -7.92 -22.41
CA ALA A 226 -18.98 -7.40 -23.26
C ALA A 226 -18.68 -5.99 -23.85
N GLN A 227 -17.43 -5.75 -24.21
CA GLN A 227 -16.98 -4.46 -24.79
C GLN A 227 -16.96 -4.54 -26.31
N PRO A 228 -17.77 -3.73 -27.03
CA PRO A 228 -17.90 -3.90 -28.48
C PRO A 228 -16.72 -3.33 -29.29
N ARG A 229 -15.93 -2.44 -28.71
CA ARG A 229 -14.85 -1.73 -29.45
C ARG A 229 -13.47 -1.98 -28.90
N ALA A 230 -13.27 -1.70 -27.62
CA ALA A 230 -11.99 -1.85 -26.94
C ALA A 230 -12.19 -2.10 -25.45
N VAL A 231 -11.28 -2.87 -24.83
CA VAL A 231 -11.22 -3.00 -23.38
C VAL A 231 -10.75 -1.67 -22.78
N PRO A 232 -11.50 -1.08 -21.83
CA PRO A 232 -11.06 0.13 -21.15
C PRO A 232 -9.68 -0.04 -20.52
N THR A 233 -8.82 0.98 -20.64
CA THR A 233 -7.44 0.94 -20.07
C THR A 233 -7.43 0.53 -18.62
N ARG A 234 -8.38 1.01 -17.84
CA ARG A 234 -8.49 0.67 -16.42
C ARG A 234 -8.69 -0.84 -16.19
N MET A 235 -9.51 -1.52 -17.00
CA MET A 235 -9.68 -2.99 -16.94
C MET A 235 -8.37 -3.72 -17.28
N ARG A 236 -7.64 -3.23 -18.29
CA ARG A 236 -6.33 -3.77 -18.66
C ARG A 236 -5.31 -3.63 -17.53
N VAL A 237 -5.34 -2.51 -16.81
CA VAL A 237 -4.50 -2.25 -15.64
C VAL A 237 -4.82 -3.25 -14.51
N PHE A 238 -6.11 -3.48 -14.21
CA PHE A 238 -6.50 -4.46 -13.20
C PHE A 238 -6.14 -5.89 -13.61
N ALA A 239 -6.25 -6.22 -14.90
CA ALA A 239 -5.76 -7.51 -15.42
C ALA A 239 -4.24 -7.66 -15.26
N ALA A 240 -3.45 -6.60 -15.48
CA ALA A 240 -2.01 -6.63 -15.23
C ALA A 240 -1.67 -6.87 -13.75
N TYR A 241 -2.36 -6.19 -12.83
CA TYR A 241 -2.20 -6.44 -11.38
C TYR A 241 -2.61 -7.86 -10.99
N ALA A 242 -3.74 -8.35 -11.53
CA ALA A 242 -4.22 -9.70 -11.28
C ALA A 242 -3.22 -10.76 -11.76
N LEU A 243 -2.63 -10.58 -12.95
CA LEU A 243 -1.57 -11.45 -13.46
C LEU A 243 -0.35 -11.45 -12.53
N GLY A 244 0.08 -10.29 -12.01
CA GLY A 244 1.17 -10.20 -11.04
C GLY A 244 0.91 -11.01 -9.77
N LEU A 245 -0.30 -10.91 -9.20
CA LEU A 245 -0.70 -11.70 -8.02
C LEU A 245 -0.73 -13.20 -8.31
N LEU A 246 -1.36 -13.59 -9.42
CA LEU A 246 -1.49 -14.98 -9.81
C LEU A 246 -0.12 -15.61 -10.12
N GLY A 247 0.73 -14.92 -10.86
CA GLY A 247 2.08 -15.36 -11.18
C GLY A 247 2.95 -15.52 -9.93
N ARG A 248 2.90 -14.56 -8.99
CA ARG A 248 3.65 -14.63 -7.73
C ARG A 248 3.32 -15.89 -6.91
N ARG A 249 2.05 -16.25 -6.81
CA ARG A 249 1.62 -17.41 -6.02
C ARG A 249 1.66 -18.75 -6.77
N SER A 250 1.87 -18.71 -8.10
CA SER A 250 1.91 -19.93 -8.90
C SER A 250 3.15 -20.79 -8.57
N PRO A 251 3.00 -22.07 -8.22
CA PRO A 251 4.12 -22.96 -8.03
C PRO A 251 4.75 -23.40 -9.36
N SER A 252 3.99 -23.33 -10.47
CA SER A 252 4.44 -23.76 -11.80
C SER A 252 5.32 -22.70 -12.44
N GLU A 253 6.53 -23.09 -12.84
CA GLU A 253 7.45 -22.25 -13.61
C GLU A 253 6.85 -21.84 -14.96
N ASP A 254 6.18 -22.77 -15.65
CA ASP A 254 5.55 -22.48 -16.94
C ASP A 254 4.43 -21.44 -16.80
N SER A 255 3.64 -21.52 -15.75
CA SER A 255 2.62 -20.50 -15.45
C SER A 255 3.23 -19.14 -15.18
N ARG A 256 4.35 -19.09 -14.43
CA ARG A 256 5.07 -17.84 -14.18
C ARG A 256 5.63 -17.25 -15.47
N ARG A 257 6.26 -18.08 -16.33
CA ARG A 257 6.75 -17.65 -17.65
C ARG A 257 5.62 -17.11 -18.53
N HIS A 258 4.48 -17.78 -18.54
CA HIS A 258 3.31 -17.33 -19.29
C HIS A 258 2.82 -15.96 -18.84
N VAL A 259 2.76 -15.72 -17.52
CA VAL A 259 2.42 -14.42 -16.97
C VAL A 259 3.45 -13.35 -17.36
N VAL A 260 4.75 -13.63 -17.19
CA VAL A 260 5.82 -12.67 -17.54
C VAL A 260 5.79 -12.37 -19.03
N HIS A 261 5.61 -13.38 -19.89
CA HIS A 261 5.44 -13.21 -21.33
C HIS A 261 4.27 -12.27 -21.65
N ALA A 262 3.10 -12.49 -21.05
CA ALA A 262 1.92 -11.64 -21.28
C ALA A 262 2.19 -10.18 -20.92
N LEU A 263 2.85 -9.92 -19.78
CA LEU A 263 3.18 -8.56 -19.34
C LEU A 263 4.22 -7.89 -20.25
N LEU A 264 5.29 -8.60 -20.64
CA LEU A 264 6.31 -8.08 -21.55
C LEU A 264 5.76 -7.83 -22.96
N PHE A 265 4.93 -8.74 -23.47
CA PHE A 265 4.30 -8.60 -24.78
C PHE A 265 3.34 -7.40 -24.80
N ALA A 266 2.58 -7.17 -23.72
CA ALA A 266 1.74 -5.98 -23.61
C ALA A 266 2.56 -4.68 -23.69
N LEU A 267 3.74 -4.65 -23.04
CA LEU A 267 4.65 -3.51 -23.06
C LEU A 267 5.32 -3.30 -24.43
N GLY A 268 5.58 -4.38 -25.18
CA GLY A 268 6.22 -4.35 -26.50
C GLY A 268 5.27 -4.03 -27.66
N LYS A 269 3.94 -4.09 -27.46
CA LYS A 269 2.96 -3.69 -28.50
C LYS A 269 3.16 -2.22 -28.89
N GLU A 270 3.35 -1.99 -30.19
CA GLU A 270 3.45 -0.65 -30.75
C GLU A 270 2.16 0.14 -30.50
N GLY A 271 2.29 1.31 -29.91
CA GLY A 271 1.21 2.21 -29.60
C GLY A 271 1.49 2.92 -28.26
N ALA A 272 0.94 4.11 -28.10
CA ALA A 272 1.07 4.87 -26.85
C ALA A 272 0.22 4.22 -25.74
N LEU A 273 0.75 3.20 -25.08
CA LEU A 273 0.15 2.70 -23.86
C LEU A 273 0.09 3.82 -22.83
N GLU A 274 -1.02 3.92 -22.12
CA GLU A 274 -1.16 4.88 -21.04
C GLU A 274 -0.16 4.59 -19.92
N ARG A 275 0.31 5.63 -19.25
CA ARG A 275 1.28 5.54 -18.15
C ARG A 275 0.88 4.50 -17.10
N GLU A 276 -0.39 4.50 -16.68
CA GLU A 276 -0.88 3.61 -15.64
C GLU A 276 -0.75 2.14 -16.01
N LEU A 277 -1.02 1.78 -17.25
CA LEU A 277 -0.86 0.41 -17.74
C LEU A 277 0.61 -0.02 -17.75
N ARG A 278 1.51 0.87 -18.20
CA ARG A 278 2.95 0.60 -18.18
C ARG A 278 3.47 0.38 -16.77
N VAL A 279 3.07 1.24 -15.83
CA VAL A 279 3.47 1.12 -14.42
C VAL A 279 2.90 -0.16 -13.79
N ALA A 280 1.65 -0.51 -14.07
CA ALA A 280 1.05 -1.76 -13.58
C ALA A 280 1.80 -2.99 -14.08
N CYS A 281 2.18 -3.03 -15.35
CA CYS A 281 2.99 -4.12 -15.90
C CYS A 281 4.38 -4.19 -15.24
N ALA A 282 5.07 -3.03 -15.04
CA ALA A 282 6.38 -3.02 -14.37
C ALA A 282 6.31 -3.50 -12.92
N LEU A 283 5.29 -3.04 -12.17
CA LEU A 283 5.07 -3.50 -10.79
C LEU A 283 4.81 -5.01 -10.75
N SER A 284 3.97 -5.53 -11.65
CA SER A 284 3.62 -6.94 -11.73
C SER A 284 4.82 -7.80 -12.17
N LEU A 285 5.65 -7.33 -13.12
CA LEU A 285 6.90 -7.98 -13.47
C LEU A 285 7.86 -8.10 -12.27
N GLY A 286 7.94 -7.08 -11.42
CA GLY A 286 8.75 -7.13 -10.20
C GLY A 286 8.26 -8.11 -9.13
N LEU A 287 7.05 -8.67 -9.28
CA LEU A 287 6.49 -9.67 -8.35
C LEU A 287 6.71 -11.10 -8.80
N VAL A 288 6.91 -11.34 -10.10
CA VAL A 288 6.94 -12.70 -10.68
C VAL A 288 8.34 -13.04 -11.11
N SER A 289 9.05 -13.81 -10.29
CA SER A 289 10.37 -14.32 -10.63
C SER A 289 10.27 -15.60 -11.45
N ILE A 290 11.03 -15.69 -12.54
CA ILE A 290 11.17 -16.86 -13.39
C ILE A 290 12.60 -17.35 -13.39
N GLY A 291 12.79 -18.65 -13.66
CA GLY A 291 14.06 -19.32 -13.60
C GLY A 291 15.11 -18.82 -14.61
N PRO A 292 16.34 -19.28 -14.45
CA PRO A 292 17.46 -18.91 -15.34
C PRO A 292 17.25 -19.39 -16.78
N CYS A 293 18.01 -18.82 -17.70
CA CYS A 293 18.00 -19.23 -19.11
C CYS A 293 18.59 -20.65 -19.28
N GLY A 294 17.90 -21.50 -20.03
CA GLY A 294 18.27 -22.92 -20.19
C GLY A 294 19.50 -23.19 -21.06
N THR A 295 19.83 -22.30 -22.01
CA THR A 295 21.01 -22.42 -22.88
C THR A 295 21.52 -21.06 -23.36
N PRO A 296 22.85 -20.85 -23.52
CA PRO A 296 23.44 -19.60 -24.00
C PRO A 296 23.02 -19.22 -25.44
N GLU A 297 22.63 -20.19 -26.26
CA GLU A 297 22.27 -19.97 -27.67
C GLU A 297 20.96 -19.20 -27.83
N VAL A 298 20.06 -19.32 -26.86
CA VAL A 298 18.77 -18.63 -26.85
C VAL A 298 18.90 -17.16 -26.47
N ALA A 299 19.87 -16.82 -25.65
CA ALA A 299 20.10 -15.46 -25.18
C ALA A 299 20.64 -14.51 -26.27
N GLN A 300 21.11 -15.04 -27.44
CA GLN A 300 21.76 -14.24 -28.48
C GLN A 300 20.82 -13.68 -29.55
N ASP A 301 19.57 -14.16 -29.65
CA ASP A 301 18.57 -13.67 -30.60
C ASP A 301 17.49 -12.84 -29.91
N PRO A 302 17.52 -11.49 -30.03
CA PRO A 302 16.52 -10.62 -29.40
C PRO A 302 15.08 -10.89 -29.85
N ALA A 303 14.87 -11.36 -31.07
CA ALA A 303 13.53 -11.68 -31.57
C ALA A 303 12.95 -12.95 -30.95
N ARG A 304 13.82 -13.90 -30.57
CA ARG A 304 13.43 -15.14 -29.89
C ARG A 304 13.36 -15.03 -28.38
N GLN A 305 14.01 -14.02 -27.79
CA GLN A 305 14.04 -13.82 -26.34
C GLN A 305 12.65 -13.59 -25.74
N ILE A 306 11.72 -13.02 -26.51
CA ILE A 306 10.35 -12.73 -26.07
C ILE A 306 9.40 -13.89 -26.37
N GLU A 307 9.79 -14.89 -27.15
CA GLU A 307 8.97 -16.08 -27.30
C GLU A 307 8.89 -16.82 -25.97
N GLU A 308 7.68 -17.24 -25.59
CA GLU A 308 7.36 -17.83 -24.28
C GLU A 308 8.30 -18.98 -23.87
N LEU A 309 8.71 -19.81 -24.82
CA LEU A 309 9.62 -20.94 -24.62
C LEU A 309 11.06 -20.55 -24.26
N HIS A 310 11.46 -19.32 -24.57
CA HIS A 310 12.81 -18.82 -24.41
C HIS A 310 12.92 -17.75 -23.33
N LEU A 311 11.79 -17.38 -22.73
CA LEU A 311 11.74 -16.36 -21.69
C LEU A 311 12.37 -16.87 -20.39
N CYS A 312 13.30 -16.08 -19.84
CA CYS A 312 13.99 -16.39 -18.59
C CYS A 312 14.20 -15.14 -17.73
N GLY A 313 14.66 -15.34 -16.50
CA GLY A 313 14.91 -14.27 -15.54
C GLY A 313 15.91 -13.22 -16.05
N GLY A 314 16.92 -13.64 -16.84
CA GLY A 314 17.87 -12.73 -17.47
C GLY A 314 17.19 -11.76 -18.43
N VAL A 315 16.36 -12.27 -19.35
CA VAL A 315 15.59 -11.45 -20.31
C VAL A 315 14.65 -10.49 -19.57
N GLN A 316 13.96 -10.97 -18.53
CA GLN A 316 13.09 -10.15 -17.70
C GLN A 316 13.86 -9.00 -17.03
N THR A 317 15.03 -9.28 -16.49
CA THR A 317 15.89 -8.31 -15.79
C THR A 317 16.46 -7.29 -16.77
N GLU A 318 16.98 -7.73 -17.94
CA GLU A 318 17.49 -6.85 -19.00
C GLU A 318 16.40 -5.91 -19.55
N TYR A 319 15.19 -6.44 -19.71
CA TYR A 319 14.06 -5.64 -20.20
C TYR A 319 13.70 -4.52 -19.20
N LEU A 320 13.62 -4.83 -17.90
CA LEU A 320 13.37 -3.82 -16.86
C LEU A 320 14.52 -2.81 -16.75
N LEU A 321 15.76 -3.24 -16.90
CA LEU A 321 16.92 -2.34 -16.92
C LEU A 321 16.88 -1.43 -18.15
N GLY A 322 16.51 -1.96 -19.32
CA GLY A 322 16.30 -1.20 -20.54
C GLY A 322 15.26 -0.08 -20.34
N ILE A 323 14.11 -0.42 -19.73
CA ILE A 323 13.08 0.58 -19.37
C ILE A 323 13.64 1.64 -18.43
N ALA A 324 14.28 1.25 -17.34
CA ALA A 324 14.81 2.18 -16.35
C ALA A 324 15.87 3.13 -16.96
N SER A 325 16.63 2.65 -17.94
CA SER A 325 17.75 3.35 -18.59
C SER A 325 17.32 4.27 -19.73
N ASP A 326 16.18 4.02 -20.41
CA ASP A 326 15.78 4.80 -21.60
C ASP A 326 15.20 6.16 -21.21
N PRO A 327 15.92 7.27 -21.46
CA PRO A 327 15.44 8.61 -21.12
C PRO A 327 14.25 9.11 -21.93
N LYS A 328 13.85 8.41 -23.00
CA LYS A 328 12.70 8.73 -23.82
C LYS A 328 11.39 8.25 -23.17
N LEU A 329 11.47 7.29 -22.26
CA LEU A 329 10.32 6.75 -21.56
C LEU A 329 9.89 7.65 -20.39
N ASP A 330 8.63 7.49 -20.00
CA ASP A 330 8.04 8.24 -18.87
C ASP A 330 8.81 7.98 -17.57
N ALA A 331 9.05 9.04 -16.80
CA ALA A 331 9.88 8.98 -15.60
C ALA A 331 9.29 8.08 -14.49
N TRP A 332 7.96 8.00 -14.37
CA TRP A 332 7.29 7.14 -13.38
C TRP A 332 7.49 5.68 -13.77
N PHE A 333 7.27 5.35 -15.04
CA PHE A 333 7.48 4.01 -15.55
C PHE A 333 8.91 3.54 -15.34
N ARG A 334 9.90 4.40 -15.62
CA ARG A 334 11.32 4.14 -15.36
C ARG A 334 11.63 3.93 -13.88
N GLY A 335 11.07 4.75 -13.00
CA GLY A 335 11.24 4.64 -11.55
C GLY A 335 10.68 3.32 -11.00
N HIS A 336 9.47 2.94 -11.42
CA HIS A 336 8.87 1.67 -11.00
C HIS A 336 9.61 0.45 -11.58
N ALA A 337 10.17 0.55 -12.79
CA ALA A 337 11.03 -0.51 -13.34
C ALA A 337 12.33 -0.66 -12.53
N ALA A 338 12.95 0.44 -12.10
CA ALA A 338 14.13 0.39 -11.22
C ALA A 338 13.83 -0.27 -9.86
N ALA A 339 12.68 0.04 -9.24
CA ALA A 339 12.25 -0.62 -8.01
C ALA A 339 11.96 -2.12 -8.23
N ALA A 340 11.34 -2.47 -9.37
CA ALA A 340 11.06 -3.86 -9.75
C ALA A 340 12.33 -4.71 -9.90
N LEU A 341 13.42 -4.13 -10.44
CA LEU A 341 14.71 -4.80 -10.53
C LEU A 341 15.23 -5.24 -9.15
N GLY A 342 15.19 -4.37 -8.15
CA GLY A 342 15.59 -4.72 -6.79
C GLY A 342 14.74 -5.87 -6.20
N ARG A 343 13.43 -5.87 -6.47
CA ARG A 343 12.53 -6.94 -6.02
C ARG A 343 12.86 -8.29 -6.67
N LEU A 344 13.14 -8.31 -7.97
CA LEU A 344 13.50 -9.54 -8.68
C LEU A 344 14.81 -10.12 -8.15
N ALA A 345 15.83 -9.29 -7.89
CA ALA A 345 17.12 -9.74 -7.38
C ALA A 345 17.01 -10.50 -6.05
N VAL A 346 16.02 -10.16 -5.19
CA VAL A 346 15.77 -10.86 -3.92
C VAL A 346 14.86 -12.08 -4.10
N SER A 347 13.85 -11.97 -4.98
CA SER A 347 12.88 -13.05 -5.18
C SER A 347 13.49 -14.29 -5.84
N ALA A 348 14.61 -14.13 -6.52
CA ALA A 348 15.34 -15.23 -7.16
C ALA A 348 15.98 -16.21 -6.16
N GLY A 349 16.09 -15.84 -4.87
CA GLY A 349 16.62 -16.69 -3.80
C GLY A 349 18.13 -16.98 -3.92
N PRO A 350 18.69 -17.74 -2.97
CA PRO A 350 20.12 -18.11 -3.01
C PRO A 350 20.51 -19.05 -4.15
N GLY A 351 19.57 -19.46 -4.99
CA GLY A 351 19.79 -20.24 -6.21
C GLY A 351 19.76 -19.40 -7.49
N TYR A 352 19.73 -18.07 -7.40
CA TYR A 352 19.97 -17.22 -8.57
C TYR A 352 21.41 -17.49 -9.03
N PRO A 353 21.64 -17.98 -10.26
CA PRO A 353 22.97 -18.44 -10.63
C PRO A 353 23.98 -17.32 -10.44
N ALA A 354 25.13 -17.69 -9.88
CA ALA A 354 26.30 -16.81 -9.89
C ALA A 354 26.60 -16.44 -11.35
N ALA A 355 27.13 -15.24 -11.56
CA ALA A 355 27.46 -14.71 -12.89
C ALA A 355 28.33 -15.66 -13.74
N ASP A 356 29.02 -16.59 -13.11
CA ASP A 356 29.90 -17.58 -13.75
C ASP A 356 29.14 -18.67 -14.52
N ASP A 357 27.85 -18.91 -14.22
CA ASP A 357 27.09 -19.99 -14.83
C ASP A 357 26.32 -19.56 -16.11
N HIS A 358 25.99 -18.27 -16.25
CA HIS A 358 25.31 -17.74 -17.44
C HIS A 358 25.62 -16.25 -17.68
N PRO A 359 26.45 -15.92 -18.68
CA PRO A 359 26.86 -14.54 -18.96
C PRO A 359 25.74 -13.55 -19.38
N ALA A 360 24.54 -14.05 -19.60
CA ALA A 360 23.36 -13.22 -19.97
C ALA A 360 22.48 -12.82 -18.78
N ILE A 361 22.80 -13.24 -17.55
CA ILE A 361 21.99 -12.91 -16.36
C ILE A 361 22.77 -11.90 -15.53
N LEU A 362 22.15 -10.72 -15.29
CA LEU A 362 22.71 -9.75 -14.36
C LEU A 362 22.74 -10.36 -12.97
N SER A 363 23.93 -10.48 -12.40
CA SER A 363 24.12 -10.87 -11.00
C SER A 363 23.52 -9.80 -10.07
N ARG A 364 23.29 -10.17 -8.81
CA ARG A 364 22.85 -9.23 -7.77
C ARG A 364 23.74 -7.97 -7.75
N ASP A 365 25.05 -8.14 -7.82
CA ASP A 365 26.01 -7.04 -7.79
C ASP A 365 25.94 -6.14 -9.03
N GLU A 366 25.66 -6.71 -10.18
CA GLU A 366 25.45 -5.94 -11.41
C GLU A 366 24.18 -5.11 -11.34
N ILE A 367 23.09 -5.66 -10.76
CA ILE A 367 21.86 -4.91 -10.50
C ILE A 367 22.13 -3.76 -9.53
N VAL A 368 22.85 -4.01 -8.42
CA VAL A 368 23.24 -2.96 -7.47
C VAL A 368 24.04 -1.86 -8.17
N ARG A 369 25.06 -2.23 -8.96
CA ARG A 369 25.85 -1.26 -9.72
C ARG A 369 25.02 -0.48 -10.73
N ALA A 370 24.12 -1.13 -11.44
CA ALA A 370 23.22 -0.49 -12.40
C ALA A 370 22.27 0.52 -11.73
N LEU A 371 21.68 0.16 -10.59
CA LEU A 371 20.82 1.07 -9.83
C LEU A 371 21.56 2.31 -9.35
N ILE A 372 22.82 2.17 -8.87
CA ILE A 372 23.64 3.31 -8.48
C ILE A 372 23.97 4.19 -9.70
N GLN A 373 24.35 3.60 -10.83
CA GLN A 373 24.66 4.33 -12.06
C GLN A 373 23.45 5.11 -12.59
N LEU A 374 22.26 4.49 -12.57
CA LEU A 374 21.00 5.16 -12.94
C LEU A 374 20.69 6.34 -12.03
N ALA A 375 20.87 6.17 -10.72
CA ALA A 375 20.61 7.21 -9.72
C ALA A 375 21.60 8.39 -9.82
N GLN A 376 22.86 8.14 -10.16
CA GLN A 376 23.91 9.14 -10.33
C GLN A 376 23.93 9.80 -11.70
N GLY A 377 23.23 9.22 -12.67
CA GLY A 377 23.22 9.69 -14.05
C GLY A 377 22.61 11.10 -14.17
N SER A 378 23.14 11.91 -15.11
CA SER A 378 22.64 13.27 -15.38
C SER A 378 21.16 13.34 -15.83
N ARG A 379 20.56 12.20 -16.12
CA ARG A 379 19.15 12.04 -16.55
C ARG A 379 18.27 11.41 -15.46
N ALA A 380 18.80 11.30 -14.23
CA ALA A 380 18.01 10.86 -13.08
C ALA A 380 16.98 11.93 -12.74
N THR A 381 15.72 11.60 -12.93
CA THR A 381 14.58 12.41 -12.47
C THR A 381 14.18 11.95 -11.06
N PRO A 382 13.41 12.74 -10.29
CA PRO A 382 12.98 12.33 -8.96
C PRO A 382 12.33 10.93 -8.89
N PRO A 383 11.42 10.52 -9.78
CA PRO A 383 10.87 9.17 -9.76
C PRO A 383 11.92 8.08 -9.99
N VAL A 384 12.88 8.31 -10.89
CA VAL A 384 13.94 7.34 -11.19
C VAL A 384 14.90 7.22 -10.00
N LEU A 385 15.32 8.33 -9.41
CA LEU A 385 16.16 8.32 -8.20
C LEU A 385 15.46 7.56 -7.06
N GLN A 386 14.20 7.88 -6.80
CA GLN A 386 13.43 7.21 -5.75
C GLN A 386 13.26 5.73 -6.01
N GLY A 387 12.96 5.32 -7.25
CA GLY A 387 12.88 3.92 -7.64
C GLY A 387 14.20 3.17 -7.44
N CYS A 388 15.34 3.78 -7.77
CA CYS A 388 16.66 3.21 -7.51
C CYS A 388 16.93 3.06 -6.00
N LEU A 389 16.60 4.08 -5.18
CA LEU A 389 16.76 4.00 -3.73
C LEU A 389 15.91 2.89 -3.12
N LEU A 390 14.66 2.73 -3.56
CA LEU A 390 13.78 1.63 -3.15
C LEU A 390 14.36 0.27 -3.56
N GLY A 391 14.82 0.14 -4.81
CA GLY A 391 15.47 -1.08 -5.30
C GLY A 391 16.71 -1.45 -4.49
N LEU A 392 17.59 -0.48 -4.21
CA LEU A 392 18.77 -0.69 -3.36
C LEU A 392 18.35 -1.09 -1.93
N GLY A 393 17.31 -0.45 -1.36
CA GLY A 393 16.79 -0.80 -0.04
C GLY A 393 16.30 -2.23 0.07
N VAL A 394 15.92 -2.85 -1.03
CA VAL A 394 15.48 -4.26 -1.06
C VAL A 394 16.66 -5.23 -1.27
N VAL A 395 17.63 -4.89 -2.12
CA VAL A 395 18.67 -5.84 -2.57
C VAL A 395 19.96 -5.79 -1.75
N VAL A 396 20.33 -4.64 -1.16
CA VAL A 396 21.56 -4.42 -0.41
C VAL A 396 21.47 -4.99 1.01
N ASP A 397 22.53 -5.57 1.51
CA ASP A 397 22.63 -6.04 2.90
C ASP A 397 23.83 -5.47 3.68
N ALA A 398 24.08 -5.99 4.88
CA ALA A 398 25.07 -5.48 5.81
C ALA A 398 26.40 -6.27 5.75
N ASP A 399 26.78 -6.82 4.61
CA ASP A 399 28.07 -7.52 4.53
C ASP A 399 29.21 -6.62 4.01
N GLY A 400 30.40 -7.24 3.81
CA GLY A 400 31.61 -6.57 3.40
C GLY A 400 31.88 -6.60 1.91
N ASP A 401 30.96 -7.12 1.09
CA ASP A 401 31.20 -7.15 -0.35
C ASP A 401 31.24 -5.74 -0.98
N GLU A 402 31.99 -5.59 -2.06
CA GLU A 402 32.26 -4.28 -2.66
C GLU A 402 30.97 -3.57 -3.12
N ALA A 403 30.02 -4.32 -3.66
CA ALA A 403 28.77 -3.78 -4.17
C ALA A 403 27.92 -3.21 -3.03
N ASP A 404 27.79 -3.94 -1.92
CA ASP A 404 27.01 -3.51 -0.75
C ASP A 404 27.69 -2.36 0.01
N VAL A 405 28.99 -2.41 0.20
CA VAL A 405 29.75 -1.29 0.80
C VAL A 405 29.55 -0.01 -0.02
N ARG A 406 29.67 -0.11 -1.35
CA ARG A 406 29.48 1.02 -2.26
C ARG A 406 28.04 1.54 -2.22
N ALA A 407 27.05 0.63 -2.18
CA ALA A 407 25.65 1.00 -2.11
C ALA A 407 25.29 1.68 -0.80
N ARG A 408 25.73 1.16 0.35
CA ARG A 408 25.53 1.81 1.64
C ARG A 408 26.19 3.21 1.68
N GLY A 409 27.38 3.35 1.11
CA GLY A 409 28.04 4.66 0.95
C GLY A 409 27.22 5.63 0.09
N PHE A 410 26.67 5.16 -1.04
CA PHE A 410 25.78 5.95 -1.89
C PHE A 410 24.50 6.39 -1.15
N LEU A 411 23.85 5.47 -0.41
CA LEU A 411 22.66 5.79 0.39
C LEU A 411 22.96 6.85 1.46
N GLN A 412 24.11 6.76 2.13
CA GLN A 412 24.57 7.75 3.10
C GLN A 412 24.78 9.14 2.49
N GLU A 413 25.29 9.20 1.26
CA GLU A 413 25.44 10.47 0.53
C GLU A 413 24.08 11.04 0.10
N SER A 414 23.15 10.19 -0.37
CA SER A 414 21.79 10.60 -0.75
C SER A 414 21.01 11.19 0.43
N ILE A 415 21.16 10.64 1.64
CA ILE A 415 20.59 11.22 2.87
C ILE A 415 21.01 12.68 3.11
N LYS A 416 22.22 13.05 2.67
CA LYS A 416 22.78 14.38 2.92
C LYS A 416 22.51 15.40 1.81
N ARG A 417 22.40 14.94 0.55
CA ARG A 417 22.48 15.84 -0.62
C ARG A 417 21.20 15.92 -1.45
N ASP A 418 20.37 14.89 -1.44
CA ASP A 418 19.24 14.81 -2.34
C ASP A 418 18.01 15.59 -1.81
N GLY A 419 16.98 15.68 -2.63
CA GLY A 419 15.72 16.34 -2.23
C GLY A 419 14.99 15.59 -1.09
N PRO A 420 14.07 16.28 -0.38
CA PRO A 420 13.48 15.76 0.87
C PRO A 420 12.89 14.37 0.80
N MET A 421 12.24 13.98 -0.31
CA MET A 421 11.69 12.61 -0.45
C MET A 421 12.79 11.58 -0.68
N ALA A 422 13.76 11.89 -1.55
CA ALA A 422 14.89 10.99 -1.79
C ALA A 422 15.70 10.74 -0.51
N GLN A 423 15.93 11.77 0.32
CA GLN A 423 16.57 11.63 1.63
C GLN A 423 15.84 10.61 2.52
N ARG A 424 14.49 10.64 2.54
CA ARG A 424 13.68 9.72 3.35
C ARG A 424 13.75 8.30 2.81
N PHE A 425 13.63 8.13 1.51
CA PHE A 425 13.80 6.81 0.88
C PHE A 425 15.21 6.26 1.09
N ALA A 426 16.25 7.08 0.95
CA ALA A 426 17.63 6.67 1.21
C ALA A 426 17.84 6.26 2.68
N LEU A 427 17.24 6.99 3.63
CA LEU A 427 17.32 6.67 5.05
C LEU A 427 16.69 5.30 5.36
N ILE A 428 15.50 5.04 4.85
CA ILE A 428 14.82 3.75 5.04
C ILE A 428 15.52 2.64 4.25
N ALA A 429 16.04 2.92 3.06
CA ALA A 429 16.82 1.98 2.28
C ALA A 429 18.09 1.53 3.01
N LEU A 430 18.82 2.49 3.63
CA LEU A 430 19.97 2.19 4.46
C LEU A 430 19.59 1.34 5.68
N ALA A 431 18.51 1.70 6.37
CA ALA A 431 18.01 0.94 7.51
C ALA A 431 17.60 -0.48 7.11
N SER A 432 16.95 -0.65 5.95
CA SER A 432 16.56 -1.95 5.40
C SER A 432 17.77 -2.79 4.99
N ALA A 433 18.81 -2.17 4.42
CA ALA A 433 20.08 -2.85 4.14
C ALA A 433 20.73 -3.35 5.44
N LEU A 434 20.80 -2.52 6.47
CA LEU A 434 21.32 -2.92 7.78
C LEU A 434 20.46 -3.99 8.47
N ALA A 435 19.16 -4.07 8.18
CA ALA A 435 18.28 -5.08 8.74
C ALA A 435 18.58 -6.50 8.24
N ARG A 436 19.25 -6.65 7.11
CA ARG A 436 19.64 -7.94 6.52
C ARG A 436 21.10 -8.23 6.80
N PRO A 437 21.42 -9.26 7.62
CA PRO A 437 22.79 -9.70 7.79
C PRO A 437 23.26 -10.38 6.52
N GLY A 438 24.42 -9.97 6.02
CA GLY A 438 25.07 -10.66 4.91
C GLY A 438 25.78 -11.94 5.40
N PRO A 439 26.31 -12.76 4.48
CA PRO A 439 26.86 -14.08 4.79
C PRO A 439 28.24 -14.06 5.48
N GLY A 440 28.88 -12.91 5.67
CA GLY A 440 30.26 -12.81 6.16
C GLY A 440 30.38 -12.33 7.62
N PRO A 441 31.58 -12.54 8.23
CA PRO A 441 31.87 -12.07 9.60
C PRO A 441 31.85 -10.55 9.73
N GLU A 442 32.02 -9.83 8.62
CA GLU A 442 32.04 -8.37 8.55
C GLU A 442 30.63 -7.75 8.68
N SER A 443 29.60 -8.57 8.50
CA SER A 443 28.17 -8.13 8.62
C SER A 443 27.88 -7.45 9.96
N ASP A 444 28.41 -7.98 11.06
CA ASP A 444 28.20 -7.41 12.40
C ASP A 444 28.93 -6.06 12.57
N ALA A 445 30.11 -5.91 11.97
CA ALA A 445 30.86 -4.65 11.99
C ALA A 445 30.16 -3.58 11.16
N ALA A 446 29.76 -3.90 9.95
CA ALA A 446 29.00 -3.00 9.05
C ALA A 446 27.69 -2.56 9.69
N TRP A 447 26.97 -3.49 10.33
CA TRP A 447 25.76 -3.16 11.08
C TRP A 447 26.03 -2.19 12.24
N LYS A 448 27.04 -2.43 13.07
CA LYS A 448 27.41 -1.55 14.20
C LYS A 448 27.79 -0.16 13.75
N GLU A 449 28.53 -0.04 12.65
CA GLU A 449 28.91 1.23 12.05
C GLU A 449 27.66 1.99 11.58
N GLY A 450 26.81 1.34 10.77
CA GLY A 450 25.58 1.93 10.23
C GLY A 450 24.60 2.31 11.34
N ALA A 451 24.38 1.46 12.34
CA ALA A 451 23.53 1.76 13.49
C ALA A 451 24.05 2.95 14.32
N SER A 452 25.37 3.05 14.52
CA SER A 452 26.00 4.19 15.17
C SER A 452 25.77 5.50 14.39
N GLN A 453 25.78 5.42 13.06
CA GLN A 453 25.45 6.57 12.21
C GLN A 453 23.98 6.96 12.34
N LEU A 454 23.05 6.01 12.24
CA LEU A 454 21.61 6.28 12.41
C LEU A 454 21.33 6.92 13.80
N LEU A 455 21.99 6.45 14.86
CA LEU A 455 21.89 7.04 16.20
C LEU A 455 22.38 8.49 16.24
N ARG A 456 23.49 8.81 15.56
CA ARG A 456 24.00 10.20 15.47
C ARG A 456 23.03 11.11 14.73
N GLU A 457 22.44 10.63 13.64
CA GLU A 457 21.43 11.38 12.88
C GLU A 457 20.15 11.58 13.72
N PHE A 458 19.68 10.55 14.41
CA PHE A 458 18.53 10.63 15.32
C PHE A 458 18.74 11.64 16.46
N ALA A 459 19.92 11.64 17.06
CA ALA A 459 20.23 12.58 18.15
C ALA A 459 20.15 14.06 17.72
N ARG A 460 20.47 14.34 16.45
CA ARG A 460 20.44 15.70 15.87
C ARG A 460 19.10 16.06 15.24
N ALA A 461 18.28 15.06 14.94
CA ALA A 461 17.03 15.22 14.22
C ALA A 461 15.97 16.00 15.00
N LYS A 462 15.14 16.76 14.27
CA LYS A 462 14.03 17.55 14.83
C LYS A 462 12.80 17.44 13.91
N GLY A 463 11.61 17.61 14.49
CA GLY A 463 10.35 17.62 13.75
C GLY A 463 10.12 16.35 12.96
N GLY A 464 9.58 16.43 11.77
CA GLY A 464 9.30 15.26 10.92
C GLY A 464 10.53 14.41 10.60
N TRP A 465 11.73 15.00 10.54
CA TRP A 465 12.97 14.26 10.32
C TRP A 465 13.32 13.35 11.50
N LEU A 466 12.98 13.74 12.73
CA LEU A 466 13.14 12.89 13.91
C LEU A 466 12.29 11.63 13.79
N ALA A 467 11.03 11.78 13.37
CA ALA A 467 10.13 10.64 13.20
C ALA A 467 10.66 9.62 12.17
N TRP A 468 11.18 10.09 11.04
CA TRP A 468 11.81 9.22 10.03
C TRP A 468 13.05 8.50 10.57
N ASN A 469 13.87 9.18 11.37
CA ASN A 469 15.04 8.55 11.99
C ASN A 469 14.65 7.54 13.07
N ALA A 470 13.58 7.77 13.83
CA ALA A 470 13.04 6.78 14.77
C ALA A 470 12.61 5.50 14.04
N LEU A 471 11.90 5.64 12.91
CA LEU A 471 11.51 4.50 12.07
C LEU A 471 12.73 3.78 11.48
N ALA A 472 13.73 4.52 10.99
CA ALA A 472 14.94 3.90 10.45
C ALA A 472 15.68 3.05 11.50
N LEU A 473 15.79 3.56 12.74
CA LEU A 473 16.36 2.78 13.85
C LEU A 473 15.52 1.53 14.14
N ALA A 474 14.19 1.65 14.08
CA ALA A 474 13.28 0.53 14.29
C ALA A 474 13.44 -0.54 13.21
N VAL A 475 13.49 -0.15 11.93
CA VAL A 475 13.67 -1.04 10.79
C VAL A 475 15.01 -1.80 10.90
N ALA A 476 16.10 -1.08 11.15
CA ALA A 476 17.44 -1.68 11.29
C ALA A 476 17.50 -2.67 12.47
N GLY A 477 16.95 -2.30 13.63
CA GLY A 477 16.94 -3.13 14.81
C GLY A 477 16.01 -4.34 14.69
N HIS A 478 14.84 -4.15 14.06
CA HIS A 478 13.89 -5.24 13.81
C HIS A 478 14.51 -6.37 12.98
N GLY A 479 15.29 -6.03 11.97
CA GLY A 479 15.99 -7.03 11.17
C GLY A 479 16.93 -7.90 12.01
N ARG A 480 17.66 -7.31 12.97
CA ARG A 480 18.50 -8.06 13.93
C ARG A 480 17.66 -9.06 14.72
N LEU A 481 16.52 -8.63 15.26
CA LEU A 481 15.61 -9.50 16.01
C LEU A 481 15.06 -10.65 15.14
N ALA A 482 14.67 -10.35 13.91
CA ALA A 482 14.17 -11.36 12.97
C ALA A 482 15.22 -12.45 12.67
N HIS A 483 16.49 -12.10 12.68
CA HIS A 483 17.63 -13.01 12.52
C HIS A 483 18.19 -13.56 13.85
N LYS A 484 17.51 -13.31 14.99
CA LYS A 484 17.92 -13.72 16.33
C LYS A 484 19.32 -13.20 16.73
N LEU A 485 19.64 -12.00 16.26
CA LEU A 485 20.90 -11.29 16.56
C LEU A 485 20.64 -10.18 17.57
N ASP A 486 21.60 -9.90 18.43
CA ASP A 486 21.51 -8.80 19.38
C ASP A 486 21.57 -7.43 18.69
N TYR A 487 20.90 -6.46 19.26
CA TYR A 487 21.06 -5.06 18.88
C TYR A 487 21.44 -4.21 20.09
N PRO A 488 22.13 -3.07 19.90
CA PRO A 488 22.57 -2.26 21.03
C PRO A 488 21.40 -1.68 21.80
N GLN A 489 21.42 -1.84 23.12
CA GLN A 489 20.46 -1.23 24.02
C GLN A 489 20.40 0.29 23.86
N SER A 490 21.50 0.92 23.43
CA SER A 490 21.57 2.34 23.11
C SER A 490 20.50 2.85 22.14
N ILE A 491 19.98 1.99 21.21
CA ILE A 491 18.88 2.35 20.34
C ILE A 491 17.59 2.50 21.16
N ALA A 492 17.28 1.53 21.99
CA ALA A 492 16.10 1.55 22.85
C ALA A 492 16.14 2.72 23.84
N ASP A 493 17.30 2.94 24.46
CA ASP A 493 17.52 4.05 25.40
C ASP A 493 17.36 5.42 24.74
N ALA A 494 17.87 5.59 23.52
CA ALA A 494 17.72 6.81 22.75
C ALA A 494 16.26 7.09 22.42
N LEU A 495 15.51 6.09 21.96
CA LEU A 495 14.08 6.21 21.64
C LEU A 495 13.25 6.52 22.91
N ARG A 496 13.52 5.85 24.03
CA ARG A 496 12.87 6.08 25.32
C ARG A 496 13.13 7.49 25.85
N SER A 497 14.38 7.95 25.83
CA SER A 497 14.73 9.30 26.23
C SER A 497 13.96 10.33 25.40
N ARG A 498 13.96 10.17 24.08
CA ARG A 498 13.27 11.08 23.18
C ARG A 498 11.75 11.04 23.34
N LEU A 499 11.16 9.86 23.60
CA LEU A 499 9.72 9.73 23.92
C LEU A 499 9.37 10.55 25.18
N SER A 500 10.21 10.47 26.21
CA SER A 500 9.98 11.16 27.48
C SER A 500 10.09 12.70 27.34
N GLU A 501 10.94 13.19 26.43
CA GLU A 501 11.19 14.59 26.13
C GLU A 501 10.25 15.18 25.08
N ALA A 502 9.52 14.33 24.31
CA ALA A 502 8.75 14.76 23.16
C ALA A 502 7.68 15.81 23.52
N GLN A 503 7.73 16.92 22.80
CA GLN A 503 6.74 18.00 22.91
C GLN A 503 5.69 17.92 21.80
N LYS A 504 6.03 17.31 20.67
CA LYS A 504 5.15 17.15 19.51
C LYS A 504 4.59 15.74 19.46
N ILE A 505 3.32 15.66 19.10
CA ILE A 505 2.58 14.39 18.99
C ILE A 505 3.26 13.43 18.01
N ASP A 506 3.65 13.92 16.83
CA ASP A 506 4.30 13.09 15.79
C ASP A 506 5.63 12.50 16.27
N GLU A 507 6.43 13.25 17.04
CA GLU A 507 7.69 12.76 17.58
C GLU A 507 7.45 11.66 18.63
N ALA A 508 6.47 11.88 19.52
CA ALA A 508 6.09 10.89 20.53
C ALA A 508 5.52 9.61 19.87
N ALA A 509 4.64 9.77 18.88
CA ALA A 509 4.02 8.64 18.16
C ALA A 509 5.07 7.78 17.43
N ALA A 510 6.01 8.44 16.72
CA ALA A 510 7.07 7.72 16.01
C ALA A 510 8.03 6.98 16.96
N CYS A 511 8.38 7.59 18.10
CA CYS A 511 9.21 6.91 19.11
C CYS A 511 8.48 5.73 19.76
N ALA A 512 7.20 5.89 20.11
CA ALA A 512 6.40 4.79 20.64
C ALA A 512 6.28 3.62 19.65
N LEU A 513 6.03 3.94 18.37
CA LEU A 513 5.97 2.95 17.32
C LEU A 513 7.32 2.24 17.11
N ALA A 514 8.41 2.99 17.09
CA ALA A 514 9.75 2.43 16.97
C ALA A 514 10.06 1.45 18.11
N ILE A 515 9.68 1.80 19.34
CA ILE A 515 9.82 0.93 20.52
C ILE A 515 8.96 -0.34 20.35
N ALA A 516 7.73 -0.22 19.84
CA ALA A 516 6.87 -1.36 19.55
C ALA A 516 7.49 -2.34 18.54
N VAL A 517 8.07 -1.82 17.45
CA VAL A 517 8.74 -2.60 16.40
C VAL A 517 9.98 -3.30 16.93
N LEU A 518 10.77 -2.64 17.77
CA LEU A 518 11.96 -3.23 18.40
C LEU A 518 11.63 -4.23 19.50
N ARG A 519 10.40 -4.25 20.01
CA ARG A 519 9.95 -5.16 21.07
C ARG A 519 10.85 -5.12 22.31
N PHE A 520 11.45 -3.96 22.58
CA PHE A 520 12.33 -3.77 23.72
C PHE A 520 11.52 -3.42 24.98
N SER A 521 11.48 -4.35 25.96
CA SER A 521 10.75 -4.17 27.20
C SER A 521 11.69 -4.16 28.40
N ASN A 522 11.58 -3.10 29.20
CA ASN A 522 12.07 -3.02 30.58
C ASN A 522 11.14 -2.06 31.36
N GLU A 523 11.28 -2.06 32.70
CA GLU A 523 10.44 -1.23 33.57
C GLU A 523 10.45 0.25 33.21
N GLU A 524 11.60 0.81 32.84
CA GLU A 524 11.74 2.22 32.50
C GLU A 524 11.03 2.56 31.17
N THR A 525 11.10 1.65 30.19
CA THR A 525 10.40 1.82 28.90
C THR A 525 8.89 1.70 29.08
N ALA A 526 8.43 0.73 29.88
CA ALA A 526 7.03 0.55 30.24
C ALA A 526 6.47 1.81 30.95
N ALA A 527 7.17 2.33 31.94
CA ALA A 527 6.78 3.54 32.64
C ALA A 527 6.75 4.78 31.74
N ALA A 528 7.72 4.92 30.83
CA ALA A 528 7.75 6.03 29.87
C ALA A 528 6.56 5.98 28.90
N LEU A 529 6.21 4.79 28.38
CA LEU A 529 5.05 4.59 27.49
C LEU A 529 3.73 4.86 28.20
N GLN A 530 3.54 4.37 29.44
CA GLN A 530 2.34 4.62 30.23
C GLN A 530 2.15 6.10 30.51
N LYS A 531 3.22 6.79 30.95
CA LYS A 531 3.21 8.23 31.21
C LYS A 531 2.86 9.01 29.93
N ALA A 532 3.47 8.65 28.81
CA ALA A 532 3.17 9.29 27.52
C ALA A 532 1.73 9.03 27.07
N PHE A 533 1.21 7.80 27.27
CA PHE A 533 -0.17 7.44 26.94
C PHE A 533 -1.20 8.22 27.76
N GLN A 534 -0.91 8.47 29.04
CA GLN A 534 -1.78 9.31 29.90
C GLN A 534 -1.75 10.78 29.47
N LYS A 535 -0.57 11.28 29.08
CA LYS A 535 -0.36 12.70 28.72
C LYS A 535 -0.95 13.04 27.36
N GLN A 536 -0.87 12.13 26.38
CA GLN A 536 -1.23 12.38 24.99
C GLN A 536 -2.63 11.84 24.67
N ALA A 537 -3.57 12.76 24.45
CA ALA A 537 -4.96 12.40 24.08
C ALA A 537 -5.17 12.25 22.56
N SER A 538 -4.19 12.62 21.73
CA SER A 538 -4.31 12.56 20.27
C SER A 538 -4.53 11.12 19.77
N PRO A 539 -5.51 10.87 18.87
CA PRO A 539 -5.74 9.57 18.27
C PRO A 539 -4.50 8.97 17.62
N ALA A 540 -3.71 9.77 16.90
CA ALA A 540 -2.48 9.33 16.25
C ALA A 540 -1.45 8.78 17.25
N TYR A 541 -1.28 9.43 18.41
CA TYR A 541 -0.42 8.87 19.45
C TYR A 541 -1.03 7.64 20.11
N ARG A 542 -2.35 7.68 20.39
CA ARG A 542 -3.07 6.58 21.05
C ARG A 542 -2.85 5.25 20.34
N LEU A 543 -2.91 5.24 19.03
CA LEU A 543 -2.66 4.03 18.23
C LEU A 543 -1.23 3.50 18.44
N CYS A 544 -0.22 4.34 18.29
CA CYS A 544 1.17 3.94 18.45
C CYS A 544 1.49 3.53 19.89
N GLY A 545 0.95 4.27 20.86
CA GLY A 545 1.14 4.00 22.29
C GLY A 545 0.46 2.71 22.74
N ALA A 546 -0.78 2.45 22.33
CA ALA A 546 -1.50 1.21 22.64
C ALA A 546 -0.81 -0.01 22.01
N LEU A 547 -0.38 0.13 20.75
CA LEU A 547 0.39 -0.90 20.06
C LEU A 547 1.68 -1.20 20.83
N ALA A 548 2.42 -0.17 21.28
CA ALA A 548 3.66 -0.34 22.03
C ALA A 548 3.40 -1.04 23.39
N LEU A 549 2.41 -0.57 24.13
CA LEU A 549 2.04 -1.16 25.43
C LEU A 549 1.65 -2.64 25.28
N GLY A 550 0.84 -2.96 24.26
CA GLY A 550 0.44 -4.33 23.97
C GLY A 550 1.59 -5.21 23.49
N GLN A 551 2.40 -4.73 22.55
CA GLN A 551 3.56 -5.46 21.99
C GLN A 551 4.61 -5.79 23.05
N LEU A 552 4.77 -4.95 24.06
CA LEU A 552 5.73 -5.12 25.14
C LEU A 552 5.17 -5.88 26.35
N GLY A 553 3.88 -6.23 26.33
CA GLY A 553 3.23 -6.95 27.42
C GLY A 553 3.13 -6.13 28.71
N VAL A 554 2.89 -4.82 28.62
CA VAL A 554 2.75 -3.91 29.77
C VAL A 554 1.39 -4.09 30.42
N ASN A 555 1.21 -5.12 31.25
CA ASN A 555 -0.08 -5.50 31.83
C ASN A 555 -0.72 -4.40 32.68
N GLU A 556 0.09 -3.55 33.32
CA GLU A 556 -0.37 -2.42 34.12
C GLU A 556 -1.12 -1.36 33.28
N ALA A 557 -0.99 -1.42 31.96
CA ALA A 557 -1.72 -0.54 31.04
C ALA A 557 -3.16 -1.00 30.76
N GLN A 558 -3.54 -2.23 31.11
CA GLN A 558 -4.85 -2.80 30.77
C GLN A 558 -6.01 -1.87 31.15
N GLY A 559 -6.10 -1.44 32.40
CA GLY A 559 -7.18 -0.54 32.84
C GLY A 559 -7.20 0.85 32.19
N MET A 560 -6.08 1.30 31.60
CA MET A 560 -6.07 2.55 30.81
C MET A 560 -6.63 2.29 29.41
N LEU A 561 -6.35 1.13 28.83
CA LEU A 561 -6.84 0.74 27.50
C LEU A 561 -8.36 0.45 27.56
N GLU A 562 -8.83 -0.24 28.61
CA GLU A 562 -10.27 -0.46 28.85
C GLU A 562 -11.03 0.87 28.93
N LYS A 563 -10.53 1.83 29.73
CA LYS A 563 -11.12 3.17 29.80
C LYS A 563 -11.13 3.91 28.47
N ALA A 564 -10.11 3.69 27.64
CA ALA A 564 -10.06 4.30 26.32
C ALA A 564 -11.04 3.65 25.34
N LEU A 565 -11.29 2.33 25.47
CA LEU A 565 -12.27 1.58 24.70
C LEU A 565 -13.70 1.95 25.08
N ASP A 566 -13.97 2.18 26.37
CA ASP A 566 -15.30 2.45 26.92
C ASP A 566 -15.68 3.94 26.89
N ALA A 567 -14.79 4.82 26.45
CA ALA A 567 -15.05 6.25 26.43
C ALA A 567 -16.25 6.58 25.52
N PRO A 568 -17.29 7.28 26.01
CA PRO A 568 -18.43 7.67 25.19
C PRO A 568 -18.01 8.52 23.99
N GLY A 569 -18.42 8.13 22.78
CA GLY A 569 -18.04 8.84 21.56
C GLY A 569 -16.55 8.76 21.25
N ALA A 570 -15.89 7.68 21.67
CA ALA A 570 -14.48 7.45 21.33
C ALA A 570 -14.28 7.49 19.82
N ALA A 571 -13.27 8.23 19.37
CA ALA A 571 -12.91 8.26 17.97
C ALA A 571 -12.55 6.86 17.46
N LEU A 572 -12.84 6.58 16.19
CA LEU A 572 -12.52 5.32 15.49
C LEU A 572 -11.12 4.79 15.86
N GLU A 573 -10.13 5.65 15.80
CA GLU A 573 -8.73 5.33 16.06
C GLU A 573 -8.50 4.91 17.51
N SER A 574 -9.22 5.49 18.45
CA SER A 574 -9.12 5.13 19.86
C SER A 574 -9.69 3.75 20.16
N VAL A 575 -10.80 3.39 19.49
CA VAL A 575 -11.39 2.05 19.59
C VAL A 575 -10.44 1.01 19.04
N ILE A 576 -9.91 1.22 17.85
CA ILE A 576 -8.93 0.32 17.22
C ILE A 576 -7.67 0.17 18.09
N ALA A 577 -7.14 1.31 18.56
CA ALA A 577 -5.94 1.36 19.38
C ALA A 577 -6.10 0.57 20.69
N ALA A 578 -7.18 0.85 21.42
CA ALA A 578 -7.46 0.20 22.69
C ALA A 578 -7.69 -1.30 22.53
N SER A 579 -8.51 -1.70 21.55
CA SER A 579 -8.79 -3.10 21.25
C SER A 579 -7.53 -3.88 20.88
N LEU A 580 -6.67 -3.28 20.04
CA LEU A 580 -5.42 -3.89 19.64
C LEU A 580 -4.46 -4.06 20.85
N GLY A 581 -4.33 -3.00 21.65
CA GLY A 581 -3.50 -3.04 22.86
C GLY A 581 -3.96 -4.12 23.84
N LEU A 582 -5.26 -4.17 24.15
CA LEU A 582 -5.87 -5.16 25.04
C LEU A 582 -5.66 -6.59 24.52
N ARG A 583 -5.93 -6.81 23.24
CA ARG A 583 -5.76 -8.15 22.65
C ARG A 583 -4.31 -8.62 22.66
N LEU A 584 -3.35 -7.71 22.42
CA LEU A 584 -1.92 -8.00 22.54
C LEU A 584 -1.47 -8.26 23.99
N LEU A 585 -2.18 -7.73 24.99
CA LEU A 585 -1.99 -8.07 26.40
C LEU A 585 -2.59 -9.43 26.79
N GLY A 586 -3.31 -10.09 25.87
CA GLY A 586 -3.90 -11.40 26.10
C GLY A 586 -5.37 -11.37 26.50
N ASP A 587 -6.03 -10.20 26.48
CA ASP A 587 -7.45 -10.10 26.76
C ASP A 587 -8.27 -10.81 25.67
N ALA A 588 -8.87 -11.95 26.03
CA ALA A 588 -9.66 -12.76 25.11
C ALA A 588 -11.09 -12.23 24.93
N ASP A 589 -11.59 -11.41 25.85
CA ASP A 589 -12.97 -10.93 25.87
C ASP A 589 -13.17 -9.73 24.93
N VAL A 590 -12.10 -9.07 24.49
CA VAL A 590 -12.17 -7.93 23.55
C VAL A 590 -12.95 -8.25 22.29
N VAL A 591 -12.76 -9.43 21.70
CA VAL A 591 -13.41 -9.80 20.43
C VAL A 591 -14.92 -10.04 20.64
N PRO A 592 -15.35 -10.87 21.58
CA PRO A 592 -16.76 -11.01 21.93
C PRO A 592 -17.45 -9.68 22.26
N ASP A 593 -16.78 -8.82 23.04
CA ASP A 593 -17.31 -7.51 23.43
C ASP A 593 -17.49 -6.57 22.23
N LEU A 594 -16.51 -6.52 21.33
CA LEU A 594 -16.63 -5.74 20.09
C LEU A 594 -17.78 -6.23 19.22
N VAL A 595 -17.92 -7.55 19.05
CA VAL A 595 -19.03 -8.14 18.28
C VAL A 595 -20.38 -7.80 18.91
N LYS A 596 -20.51 -7.91 20.24
CA LYS A 596 -21.72 -7.53 20.98
C LYS A 596 -22.03 -6.04 20.77
N ARG A 597 -21.06 -5.15 20.94
CA ARG A 597 -21.20 -3.71 20.70
C ARG A 597 -21.66 -3.43 19.27
N LEU A 598 -21.08 -4.12 18.27
CA LEU A 598 -21.50 -3.98 16.88
C LEU A 598 -22.97 -4.40 16.68
N ALA A 599 -23.39 -5.50 17.29
CA ALA A 599 -24.78 -5.97 17.21
C ALA A 599 -25.77 -4.98 17.85
N GLU A 600 -25.39 -4.35 18.96
CA GLU A 600 -26.18 -3.38 19.72
C GLU A 600 -26.12 -1.94 19.15
N THR A 601 -25.16 -1.65 18.25
CA THR A 601 -25.01 -0.31 17.65
C THR A 601 -26.23 0.00 16.76
N ASP A 602 -26.83 1.19 16.97
CA ASP A 602 -27.93 1.69 16.12
C ASP A 602 -27.51 1.65 14.64
N PRO A 603 -28.31 1.02 13.76
CA PRO A 603 -28.01 0.95 12.32
C PRO A 603 -27.71 2.29 11.66
N LYS A 604 -28.14 3.41 12.24
CA LYS A 604 -27.86 4.77 11.74
C LYS A 604 -26.51 5.34 12.17
N LYS A 605 -25.86 4.71 13.13
CA LYS A 605 -24.52 5.10 13.61
C LYS A 605 -23.43 4.41 12.81
N THR A 606 -23.34 4.76 11.53
CA THR A 606 -22.41 4.14 10.57
C THR A 606 -20.96 4.27 11.03
N GLU A 607 -20.53 5.44 11.51
CA GLU A 607 -19.14 5.67 11.95
C GLU A 607 -18.74 4.79 13.13
N ASP A 608 -19.61 4.66 14.16
CA ASP A 608 -19.36 3.80 15.32
C ASP A 608 -19.26 2.33 14.90
N ALA A 609 -20.16 1.87 14.03
CA ALA A 609 -20.16 0.50 13.53
C ALA A 609 -18.88 0.20 12.70
N LEU A 610 -18.47 1.13 11.84
CA LEU A 610 -17.26 1.01 11.04
C LEU A 610 -16.00 0.97 11.91
N ALA A 611 -15.98 1.74 13.02
CA ALA A 611 -14.90 1.70 14.00
C ALA A 611 -14.71 0.28 14.54
N ILE A 612 -15.78 -0.35 14.95
CA ILE A 612 -15.75 -1.69 15.52
C ILE A 612 -15.36 -2.73 14.48
N VAL A 613 -15.93 -2.67 13.26
CA VAL A 613 -15.58 -3.61 12.18
C VAL A 613 -14.09 -3.51 11.81
N ASN A 614 -13.54 -2.30 11.74
CA ASN A 614 -12.12 -2.10 11.49
C ASN A 614 -11.25 -2.66 12.62
N ALA A 615 -11.65 -2.47 13.89
CA ALA A 615 -10.95 -3.08 15.01
C ALA A 615 -10.91 -4.61 14.89
N LEU A 616 -12.06 -5.25 14.59
CA LEU A 616 -12.14 -6.70 14.39
C LEU A 616 -11.29 -7.18 13.20
N ALA A 617 -11.25 -6.42 12.11
CA ALA A 617 -10.41 -6.71 10.95
C ALA A 617 -8.91 -6.65 11.28
N PHE A 618 -8.51 -5.71 12.14
CA PHE A 618 -7.11 -5.61 12.63
C PHE A 618 -6.71 -6.77 13.54
N LEU A 619 -7.62 -7.15 14.42
CA LEU A 619 -7.40 -8.26 15.34
C LEU A 619 -7.27 -9.59 14.61
N GLN A 620 -7.89 -9.73 13.44
CA GLN A 620 -7.89 -10.95 12.61
C GLN A 620 -8.18 -12.24 13.40
N ASP A 621 -9.02 -12.13 14.43
CA ASP A 621 -9.42 -13.25 15.25
C ASP A 621 -10.62 -13.97 14.63
N PRO A 622 -10.49 -15.25 14.22
CA PRO A 622 -11.56 -15.99 13.53
C PRO A 622 -12.83 -16.17 14.39
N ALA A 623 -12.75 -15.99 15.71
CA ALA A 623 -13.91 -16.07 16.60
C ALA A 623 -14.99 -15.03 16.28
N ALA A 624 -14.62 -13.88 15.70
CA ALA A 624 -15.58 -12.88 15.24
C ALA A 624 -16.40 -13.32 14.00
N GLY A 625 -15.90 -14.30 13.24
CA GLY A 625 -16.42 -14.58 11.90
C GLY A 625 -17.88 -15.02 11.86
N VAL A 626 -18.25 -15.98 12.70
CA VAL A 626 -19.64 -16.49 12.72
C VAL A 626 -20.66 -15.43 13.14
N PRO A 627 -20.44 -14.67 14.24
CA PRO A 627 -21.34 -13.58 14.58
C PRO A 627 -21.42 -12.47 13.50
N LEU A 628 -20.30 -12.13 12.87
CA LEU A 628 -20.27 -11.15 11.79
C LEU A 628 -21.11 -11.60 10.58
N LEU A 629 -21.12 -12.90 10.29
CA LEU A 629 -21.95 -13.46 9.21
C LEU A 629 -23.44 -13.30 9.49
N GLU A 630 -23.86 -13.37 10.74
CA GLU A 630 -25.25 -13.12 11.14
C GLU A 630 -25.61 -11.63 11.01
N ILE A 631 -24.68 -10.74 11.41
CA ILE A 631 -24.89 -9.29 11.33
C ILE A 631 -24.95 -8.79 9.87
N VAL A 632 -24.16 -9.34 8.96
CA VAL A 632 -24.15 -8.91 7.55
C VAL A 632 -25.47 -9.22 6.82
N ALA A 633 -26.21 -10.21 7.29
CA ALA A 633 -27.51 -10.58 6.73
C ALA A 633 -28.63 -9.54 7.06
N ASP A 634 -28.43 -8.68 8.05
CA ASP A 634 -29.38 -7.62 8.39
C ASP A 634 -29.36 -6.49 7.35
N LYS A 635 -30.36 -6.48 6.48
CA LYS A 635 -30.51 -5.49 5.39
C LYS A 635 -30.87 -4.07 5.87
N ASN A 636 -31.19 -3.88 7.16
CA ASN A 636 -31.46 -2.56 7.73
C ASN A 636 -30.17 -1.80 8.07
N ARG A 637 -29.04 -2.49 8.14
CA ARG A 637 -27.74 -1.86 8.35
C ARG A 637 -27.28 -1.14 7.09
N ASP A 638 -26.53 -0.08 7.33
CA ASP A 638 -25.92 0.72 6.26
C ASP A 638 -25.09 -0.14 5.31
N GLU A 639 -25.11 0.21 4.02
CA GLU A 639 -24.38 -0.50 2.95
C GLU A 639 -22.88 -0.54 3.20
N GLU A 640 -22.30 0.57 3.69
CA GLU A 640 -20.88 0.66 3.95
C GLU A 640 -20.45 -0.26 5.09
N VAL A 641 -21.27 -0.33 6.14
CA VAL A 641 -21.03 -1.25 7.29
C VAL A 641 -21.09 -2.71 6.83
N ARG A 642 -22.12 -3.06 6.03
CA ARG A 642 -22.23 -4.43 5.50
C ARG A 642 -21.07 -4.81 4.59
N ALA A 643 -20.66 -3.89 3.71
CA ALA A 643 -19.49 -4.09 2.86
C ALA A 643 -18.19 -4.27 3.68
N ALA A 644 -18.00 -3.45 4.72
CA ALA A 644 -16.87 -3.58 5.64
C ALA A 644 -16.89 -4.91 6.40
N ILE A 645 -18.06 -5.40 6.84
CA ILE A 645 -18.18 -6.72 7.48
C ILE A 645 -17.78 -7.83 6.51
N VAL A 646 -18.21 -7.80 5.25
CA VAL A 646 -17.81 -8.80 4.24
C VAL A 646 -16.30 -8.77 4.00
N TRP A 647 -15.71 -7.59 3.90
CA TRP A 647 -14.26 -7.43 3.81
C TRP A 647 -13.54 -8.03 5.04
N CYS A 648 -14.00 -7.71 6.24
CA CYS A 648 -13.48 -8.28 7.49
C CYS A 648 -13.57 -9.82 7.49
N LEU A 649 -14.71 -10.39 7.13
CA LEU A 649 -14.90 -11.84 7.00
C LEU A 649 -13.91 -12.46 6.02
N GLY A 650 -13.65 -11.82 4.89
CA GLY A 650 -12.64 -12.25 3.93
C GLY A 650 -11.22 -12.27 4.54
N LEU A 651 -10.86 -11.26 5.34
CA LEU A 651 -9.57 -11.22 6.03
C LEU A 651 -9.43 -12.30 7.10
N LEU A 652 -10.49 -12.50 7.91
CA LEU A 652 -10.49 -13.52 8.97
C LEU A 652 -10.31 -14.93 8.40
N ALA A 653 -10.87 -15.16 7.23
CA ALA A 653 -10.84 -16.46 6.56
C ALA A 653 -9.62 -16.66 5.62
N ASP A 654 -8.89 -15.60 5.29
CA ASP A 654 -7.73 -15.71 4.37
C ASP A 654 -6.65 -16.61 4.98
N PRO A 655 -6.20 -17.68 4.27
CA PRO A 655 -5.10 -18.52 4.75
C PRO A 655 -3.76 -17.79 4.75
N ASP A 656 -3.57 -16.79 3.88
CA ASP A 656 -2.29 -16.12 3.67
C ASP A 656 -2.02 -15.02 4.71
N VAL A 657 -0.75 -14.86 5.04
CA VAL A 657 -0.22 -13.78 5.85
C VAL A 657 1.11 -13.33 5.24
N PRO A 658 1.27 -12.06 4.93
CA PRO A 658 0.29 -10.97 4.97
C PRO A 658 -0.77 -11.08 3.86
N ASP A 659 -1.81 -10.25 3.92
CA ASP A 659 -2.84 -10.17 2.88
C ASP A 659 -2.24 -9.78 1.52
N TRP A 660 -2.93 -10.14 0.42
CA TRP A 660 -2.50 -9.86 -0.95
C TRP A 660 -2.20 -8.37 -1.22
N THR A 661 -2.85 -7.46 -0.50
CA THR A 661 -2.62 -6.02 -0.62
C THR A 661 -1.20 -5.61 -0.25
N ALA A 662 -0.60 -6.26 0.75
CA ALA A 662 0.78 -6.02 1.16
C ALA A 662 1.78 -6.32 0.02
N THR A 663 1.44 -7.22 -0.89
CA THR A 663 2.25 -7.55 -2.06
C THR A 663 2.52 -6.33 -2.95
N TYR A 664 1.50 -5.49 -3.16
CA TYR A 664 1.64 -4.24 -3.91
C TYR A 664 1.98 -3.04 -3.04
N ALA A 665 1.57 -3.04 -1.76
CA ALA A 665 1.76 -1.90 -0.88
C ALA A 665 3.21 -1.73 -0.40
N ASN A 666 3.92 -2.84 -0.13
CA ASN A 666 5.26 -2.79 0.43
C ASN A 666 6.32 -2.39 -0.62
N GLY A 667 7.24 -1.53 -0.23
CA GLY A 667 8.41 -1.17 -1.04
C GLY A 667 8.08 -0.47 -2.37
N ILE A 668 6.98 0.28 -2.45
CA ILE A 668 6.59 1.08 -3.62
C ILE A 668 7.01 2.54 -3.48
N ASP A 669 7.13 3.21 -4.62
CA ASP A 669 7.27 4.67 -4.66
C ASP A 669 5.89 5.35 -4.47
N TYR A 670 5.45 5.47 -3.22
CA TYR A 670 4.14 6.04 -2.87
C TYR A 670 4.01 7.54 -3.22
N ASN A 671 5.10 8.21 -3.57
CA ASN A 671 5.06 9.59 -4.04
C ASN A 671 4.61 9.70 -5.51
N TYR A 672 4.76 8.62 -6.26
CA TYR A 672 4.41 8.54 -7.69
C TYR A 672 3.50 7.35 -7.99
N LEU A 673 2.46 7.15 -7.17
CA LEU A 673 1.50 6.06 -7.41
C LEU A 673 0.53 6.40 -8.53
N PRO A 674 0.26 5.46 -9.45
CA PRO A 674 -0.88 5.59 -10.37
C PRO A 674 -2.21 5.53 -9.60
N TRP A 675 -3.21 6.23 -10.08
CA TRP A 675 -4.52 6.29 -9.43
C TRP A 675 -5.25 4.94 -9.41
N THR A 676 -4.93 4.07 -10.35
CA THR A 676 -5.41 2.69 -10.37
C THR A 676 -4.82 1.84 -9.24
N LEU A 677 -3.68 2.23 -8.67
CA LEU A 677 -3.09 1.56 -7.51
C LEU A 677 -3.60 2.14 -6.19
N ASN A 678 -3.57 3.47 -6.04
CA ASN A 678 -4.10 4.17 -4.87
C ASN A 678 -4.64 5.54 -5.26
N SER A 679 -5.93 5.79 -5.01
CA SER A 679 -6.51 7.10 -5.27
C SER A 679 -6.17 8.06 -4.14
N PRO A 680 -5.50 9.19 -4.43
CA PRO A 680 -5.17 10.18 -3.41
C PRO A 680 -6.41 10.84 -2.78
N LEU A 681 -7.57 10.70 -3.43
CA LEU A 681 -8.85 11.22 -2.94
C LEU A 681 -9.53 10.26 -1.97
N GLY A 682 -9.04 9.03 -1.83
CA GLY A 682 -9.66 8.01 -1.01
C GLY A 682 -11.07 7.66 -1.43
N ASP A 683 -11.35 7.76 -2.74
CA ASP A 683 -12.67 7.52 -3.33
C ASP A 683 -12.94 6.04 -3.65
N GLY A 684 -12.06 5.15 -3.21
CA GLY A 684 -12.17 3.72 -3.42
C GLY A 684 -11.92 3.26 -4.84
N ARG A 685 -11.20 4.07 -5.63
CA ARG A 685 -10.93 3.76 -7.04
C ARG A 685 -9.60 3.06 -7.26
N GLY A 686 -8.65 3.14 -6.33
CA GLY A 686 -7.39 2.43 -6.42
C GLY A 686 -7.51 0.99 -5.92
N LEU A 687 -6.66 0.11 -6.43
CA LEU A 687 -6.58 -1.29 -6.00
C LEU A 687 -6.31 -1.40 -4.49
N LEU A 688 -5.43 -0.58 -3.94
CA LEU A 688 -5.11 -0.56 -2.52
C LEU A 688 -6.20 0.10 -1.66
N ASP A 689 -7.12 0.86 -2.26
CA ASP A 689 -8.27 1.43 -1.55
C ASP A 689 -9.31 0.36 -1.18
N TRP A 690 -9.19 -0.85 -1.68
CA TRP A 690 -10.09 -1.98 -1.45
C TRP A 690 -9.67 -2.86 -0.26
N ARG A 691 -8.81 -2.34 0.60
CA ARG A 691 -8.44 -2.96 1.89
C ARG A 691 -9.61 -2.97 2.84
#